data_0e7ae228fb259846a8553704377c4231
#
_entry.id   0e7ae228fb259846a8553704377c4231
#
_cell.length_a   1.000
_cell.length_b   1.000
_cell.length_c   1.000
_cell.angle_alpha   90.00
_cell.angle_beta   90.00
_cell.angle_gamma   90.00
#
_symmetry.space_group_name_H-M   'P 1'
#
loop_
_entity.id
_entity.type
_entity.pdbx_description
1 polymer ?
#
loop_
_entity_poly.entity_id
_entity_poly.type
_entity_poly.pdbx_seq_one_letter_code
_entity_poly.pdbx_strand_id
1 'polypeptide(L)'
;MLVSYTLTPVEKGVSFYMGIFKKLFGTRSERELKKIQPTVDKILGLESEYKALSESELRGKTAEFKERLAKGETLDDLLPEAFAAVREAADRVLGMRPYPVQLIGGIVLHQGRIAEMKTGEGKTLVAILPCYLNALTGEGVHVVTVNDYLAKRDSEWMGKVHRYMGLTVGLIIPGMTSAERKVAYAADITYCTNNELGFDYLRDNMAIYKSELVQRSHAFAIVDEVDSILIDEARTPLIISGKGEDSSKLYEMCDYFVSTLRKQVFAKTQDKEEQDGYDCDYIVDEKSRAVSLTASGIAKAEKHFGVENLADPDNATLSHHLNQAMKARGLMKRDTDYVVKDGEIIIVDEFTGRLMYGRRYNEGLHQAIEAKERVTVASESKTLATITFQNFFRLYRKLSGMTGTAMTEEDEFSSIYMLDVVEIPTNRPVARVDNHDIVYKTENGKFRAIIEQVKACHAKGQPVLVGTITIEKSEILSKLLKKEHIPHNVLNAKFHEQEAQIIAQAGKLGAVTIATNMAGRGTDIMLGGNAEYMAMTELRKLDLPDELLAEANAHSETDDPQILELRAKYNELYAQFKAEIADEAQAVRDAGGLYIIGTERHESRRIDNQLRGRSGRQGDPGESRFYLSLQDDLMRLFSSDRIMGLMDALRLDENTPIDAKILSNAVENAQRSVESRNLRARKSVLEYDNVMNTQREVIYAQRQKVLDGEDLRENILSMLEQVIEGTVTECLAETGGVADADSFRALLSKCQGLYFPRGALSDCEGDTAEELTEKVLALATETYEAKEASITPDIMRELERVVMLRVVDEYWMDNIDAMDDLKQGIGLRAYGQHDPVIAYKEEGYQMFEAMVSAIREETVRRMFLAQLRPTQEVKREKVAKETATNGDGTVRKQPVRKSATAKIGPNDPCPCGSGKKYKKCCMQKDKADSM
;
A
#
# COMPACT_ATOMS: atom_id res chain seq x y z
N MET A 1 -44.72 -15.61 4.97
CA MET A 1 -44.80 -15.93 3.53
C MET A 1 -43.43 -16.35 3.07
N LEU A 2 -43.22 -17.64 2.78
CA LEU A 2 -41.99 -18.23 2.33
C LEU A 2 -41.79 -17.82 0.85
N VAL A 3 -40.87 -16.89 0.59
CA VAL A 3 -40.37 -16.68 -0.76
C VAL A 3 -39.14 -17.56 -0.91
N SER A 4 -39.37 -18.75 -1.44
CA SER A 4 -38.32 -19.61 -1.97
C SER A 4 -37.76 -18.92 -3.22
N TYR A 5 -36.51 -18.41 -3.16
CA TYR A 5 -35.77 -18.07 -4.35
C TYR A 5 -35.41 -19.37 -5.10
N THR A 6 -36.37 -19.93 -5.80
CA THR A 6 -36.07 -20.82 -6.91
C THR A 6 -35.62 -19.93 -8.06
N LEU A 7 -34.38 -20.11 -8.54
CA LEU A 7 -33.91 -19.53 -9.80
C LEU A 7 -35.04 -19.58 -10.82
N THR A 8 -35.32 -18.44 -11.43
CA THR A 8 -36.37 -18.33 -12.45
C THR A 8 -36.07 -19.33 -13.60
N PRO A 9 -37.05 -19.80 -14.31
CA PRO A 9 -36.82 -20.66 -15.48
C PRO A 9 -35.85 -20.05 -16.51
N VAL A 10 -35.77 -18.73 -16.56
CA VAL A 10 -34.82 -17.96 -17.40
C VAL A 10 -33.40 -18.10 -16.88
N GLU A 11 -33.17 -18.00 -15.57
CA GLU A 11 -31.81 -18.14 -14.98
C GLU A 11 -31.27 -19.56 -15.07
N LYS A 12 -32.14 -20.57 -14.89
CA LYS A 12 -31.80 -21.98 -15.13
C LYS A 12 -31.51 -22.25 -16.60
N GLY A 13 -32.27 -21.64 -17.52
CA GLY A 13 -32.02 -21.70 -18.95
C GLY A 13 -30.67 -21.08 -19.33
N VAL A 14 -30.37 -19.86 -18.83
CA VAL A 14 -29.11 -19.17 -19.10
C VAL A 14 -27.92 -19.99 -18.55
N SER A 15 -28.00 -20.53 -17.34
CA SER A 15 -26.94 -21.37 -16.76
C SER A 15 -26.72 -22.65 -17.55
N PHE A 16 -27.80 -23.27 -18.02
CA PHE A 16 -27.73 -24.48 -18.86
C PHE A 16 -27.12 -24.20 -20.25
N TYR A 17 -27.54 -23.10 -20.89
CA TYR A 17 -26.97 -22.66 -22.16
C TYR A 17 -25.52 -22.24 -22.02
N MET A 18 -25.12 -21.50 -20.94
CA MET A 18 -23.71 -21.20 -20.65
C MET A 18 -22.88 -22.48 -20.46
N GLY A 19 -23.42 -23.51 -19.81
CA GLY A 19 -22.73 -24.80 -19.64
C GLY A 19 -22.52 -25.52 -20.99
N ILE A 20 -23.47 -25.47 -21.90
CA ILE A 20 -23.34 -26.03 -23.25
C ILE A 20 -22.37 -25.20 -24.11
N PHE A 21 -22.45 -23.89 -24.04
CA PHE A 21 -21.51 -22.96 -24.73
C PHE A 21 -20.07 -23.19 -24.26
N LYS A 22 -19.83 -23.33 -22.93
CA LYS A 22 -18.50 -23.67 -22.39
C LYS A 22 -17.97 -25.00 -22.93
N LYS A 23 -18.82 -26.00 -23.05
CA LYS A 23 -18.40 -27.31 -23.60
C LYS A 23 -18.12 -27.29 -25.10
N LEU A 24 -18.81 -26.45 -25.88
CA LEU A 24 -18.66 -26.36 -27.35
C LEU A 24 -17.55 -25.40 -27.77
N PHE A 25 -17.37 -24.30 -27.08
CA PHE A 25 -16.47 -23.21 -27.49
C PHE A 25 -15.29 -22.98 -26.53
N GLY A 26 -15.19 -23.74 -25.47
CA GLY A 26 -14.17 -23.55 -24.42
C GLY A 26 -14.41 -22.32 -23.55
N THR A 27 -13.56 -22.16 -22.52
CA THR A 27 -13.53 -20.94 -21.68
C THR A 27 -12.96 -19.76 -22.45
N ARG A 28 -13.11 -18.53 -21.91
CA ARG A 28 -12.46 -17.34 -22.46
C ARG A 28 -10.94 -17.52 -22.51
N SER A 29 -10.36 -17.98 -21.40
CA SER A 29 -8.92 -18.24 -21.30
C SER A 29 -8.45 -19.27 -22.34
N GLU A 30 -9.16 -20.39 -22.56
CA GLU A 30 -8.80 -21.38 -23.57
C GLU A 30 -8.79 -20.81 -25.01
N ARG A 31 -9.69 -19.88 -25.31
CA ARG A 31 -9.70 -19.20 -26.60
C ARG A 31 -8.52 -18.26 -26.77
N GLU A 32 -8.16 -17.53 -25.71
CA GLU A 32 -6.99 -16.65 -25.72
C GLU A 32 -5.69 -17.46 -25.84
N LEU A 33 -5.58 -18.57 -25.13
CA LEU A 33 -4.45 -19.51 -25.25
C LEU A 33 -4.26 -19.99 -26.69
N LYS A 34 -5.33 -20.32 -27.39
CA LYS A 34 -5.29 -20.72 -28.81
C LYS A 34 -4.77 -19.61 -29.73
N LYS A 35 -5.04 -18.35 -29.41
CA LYS A 35 -4.51 -17.21 -30.18
C LYS A 35 -3.02 -16.99 -29.93
N ILE A 36 -2.57 -17.24 -28.69
CA ILE A 36 -1.17 -17.06 -28.27
C ILE A 36 -0.28 -18.21 -28.76
N GLN A 37 -0.82 -19.43 -28.90
CA GLN A 37 -0.06 -20.63 -29.24
C GLN A 37 0.83 -20.50 -30.48
N PRO A 38 0.39 -19.91 -31.61
CA PRO A 38 1.26 -19.72 -32.78
C PRO A 38 2.52 -18.89 -32.52
N THR A 39 2.43 -17.90 -31.60
CA THR A 39 3.58 -17.09 -31.19
C THR A 39 4.54 -17.92 -30.32
N VAL A 40 4.01 -18.74 -29.41
CA VAL A 40 4.81 -19.70 -28.62
C VAL A 40 5.53 -20.67 -29.54
N ASP A 41 4.85 -21.22 -30.54
CA ASP A 41 5.46 -22.16 -31.50
C ASP A 41 6.60 -21.50 -32.30
N LYS A 42 6.46 -20.20 -32.67
CA LYS A 42 7.54 -19.44 -33.28
C LYS A 42 8.75 -19.30 -32.36
N ILE A 43 8.53 -18.95 -31.08
CA ILE A 43 9.61 -18.82 -30.07
C ILE A 43 10.34 -20.14 -29.92
N LEU A 44 9.61 -21.25 -29.81
CA LEU A 44 10.19 -22.60 -29.68
C LEU A 44 10.93 -23.01 -30.97
N GLY A 45 10.46 -22.61 -32.13
CA GLY A 45 11.12 -22.83 -33.42
C GLY A 45 12.49 -22.16 -33.54
N LEU A 46 12.70 -21.03 -32.86
CA LEU A 46 13.97 -20.29 -32.82
C LEU A 46 14.99 -20.90 -31.84
N GLU A 47 14.62 -21.88 -31.02
CA GLU A 47 15.46 -22.44 -29.95
C GLU A 47 16.83 -22.94 -30.47
N SER A 48 16.86 -23.68 -31.56
CA SER A 48 18.11 -24.22 -32.13
C SER A 48 19.04 -23.14 -32.64
N GLU A 49 18.49 -22.08 -33.21
CA GLU A 49 19.26 -20.92 -33.73
C GLU A 49 19.91 -20.17 -32.56
N TYR A 50 19.12 -19.77 -31.54
CA TYR A 50 19.61 -19.00 -30.42
C TYR A 50 20.59 -19.80 -29.54
N LYS A 51 20.39 -21.12 -29.40
CA LYS A 51 21.35 -22.01 -28.73
C LYS A 51 22.70 -22.08 -29.40
N ALA A 52 22.77 -21.94 -30.74
CA ALA A 52 23.99 -21.94 -31.52
C ALA A 52 24.79 -20.64 -31.45
N LEU A 53 24.16 -19.52 -30.99
CA LEU A 53 24.84 -18.24 -30.87
C LEU A 53 25.95 -18.28 -29.83
N SER A 54 27.05 -17.63 -30.12
CA SER A 54 28.09 -17.34 -29.13
C SER A 54 27.59 -16.38 -28.06
N GLU A 55 28.32 -16.24 -26.97
CA GLU A 55 27.96 -15.31 -25.91
C GLU A 55 27.90 -13.86 -26.41
N SER A 56 28.88 -13.44 -27.20
CA SER A 56 28.91 -12.09 -27.76
C SER A 56 27.77 -11.82 -28.75
N GLU A 57 27.37 -12.80 -29.53
CA GLU A 57 26.25 -12.68 -30.47
C GLU A 57 24.92 -12.58 -29.76
N LEU A 58 24.71 -13.41 -28.70
CA LEU A 58 23.49 -13.38 -27.91
C LEU A 58 23.35 -12.03 -27.16
N ARG A 59 24.41 -11.55 -26.54
CA ARG A 59 24.41 -10.22 -25.88
C ARG A 59 24.24 -9.08 -26.89
N GLY A 60 24.78 -9.23 -28.10
CA GLY A 60 24.61 -8.26 -29.18
C GLY A 60 23.18 -8.08 -29.68
N LYS A 61 22.30 -9.08 -29.46
CA LYS A 61 20.90 -9.00 -29.84
C LYS A 61 20.13 -7.81 -29.21
N THR A 62 20.50 -7.40 -28.03
CA THR A 62 19.89 -6.24 -27.38
C THR A 62 20.11 -4.94 -28.17
N ALA A 63 21.33 -4.72 -28.69
CA ALA A 63 21.63 -3.56 -29.51
C ALA A 63 20.90 -3.63 -30.88
N GLU A 64 20.86 -4.82 -31.48
CA GLU A 64 20.12 -5.08 -32.71
C GLU A 64 18.63 -4.76 -32.55
N PHE A 65 17.99 -5.24 -31.50
CA PHE A 65 16.56 -5.00 -31.24
C PHE A 65 16.27 -3.51 -30.97
N LYS A 66 17.13 -2.82 -30.23
CA LYS A 66 17.00 -1.36 -30.03
C LYS A 66 17.11 -0.59 -31.34
N GLU A 67 18.00 -1.01 -32.23
CA GLU A 67 18.14 -0.41 -33.56
C GLU A 67 16.92 -0.66 -34.46
N ARG A 68 16.34 -1.87 -34.41
CA ARG A 68 15.13 -2.22 -35.18
C ARG A 68 13.91 -1.44 -34.67
N LEU A 69 13.76 -1.26 -33.36
CA LEU A 69 12.75 -0.37 -32.77
C LEU A 69 12.90 1.07 -33.25
N ALA A 70 14.15 1.59 -33.28
CA ALA A 70 14.42 2.94 -33.77
C ALA A 70 14.11 3.11 -35.27
N LYS A 71 14.10 2.01 -36.04
CA LYS A 71 13.69 1.98 -37.45
C LYS A 71 12.19 1.83 -37.68
N GLY A 72 11.39 1.68 -36.60
CA GLY A 72 9.92 1.66 -36.62
C GLY A 72 9.29 0.27 -36.51
N GLU A 73 10.03 -0.80 -36.23
CA GLU A 73 9.46 -2.07 -35.84
C GLU A 73 8.77 -1.96 -34.48
N THR A 74 7.73 -2.74 -34.26
CA THR A 74 6.99 -2.76 -32.98
C THR A 74 7.56 -3.78 -32.01
N LEU A 75 7.21 -3.63 -30.72
CA LEU A 75 7.57 -4.64 -29.72
C LEU A 75 6.94 -6.01 -30.01
N ASP A 76 5.73 -6.02 -30.60
CA ASP A 76 5.05 -7.26 -31.00
C ASP A 76 5.77 -7.98 -32.14
N ASP A 77 6.38 -7.25 -33.07
CA ASP A 77 7.20 -7.85 -34.15
C ASP A 77 8.46 -8.50 -33.60
N LEU A 78 9.11 -7.87 -32.61
CA LEU A 78 10.33 -8.35 -31.96
C LEU A 78 10.08 -9.45 -30.92
N LEU A 79 8.86 -9.59 -30.43
CA LEU A 79 8.53 -10.46 -29.30
C LEU A 79 9.04 -11.89 -29.47
N PRO A 80 8.85 -12.59 -30.60
CA PRO A 80 9.32 -13.99 -30.72
C PRO A 80 10.85 -14.12 -30.58
N GLU A 81 11.60 -13.23 -31.19
CA GLU A 81 13.05 -13.22 -31.16
C GLU A 81 13.60 -12.79 -29.79
N ALA A 82 13.03 -11.74 -29.21
CA ALA A 82 13.40 -11.25 -27.89
C ALA A 82 13.15 -12.30 -26.80
N PHE A 83 12.01 -12.99 -26.85
CA PHE A 83 11.70 -14.07 -25.89
C PHE A 83 12.61 -15.28 -26.08
N ALA A 84 12.97 -15.62 -27.31
CA ALA A 84 13.94 -16.68 -27.59
C ALA A 84 15.32 -16.32 -27.03
N ALA A 85 15.79 -15.07 -27.21
CA ALA A 85 17.04 -14.57 -26.68
C ALA A 85 17.09 -14.65 -25.14
N VAL A 86 16.08 -14.13 -24.45
CA VAL A 86 16.01 -14.15 -22.98
C VAL A 86 15.86 -15.56 -22.44
N ARG A 87 15.11 -16.41 -23.12
CA ARG A 87 14.95 -17.83 -22.75
C ARG A 87 16.29 -18.56 -22.77
N GLU A 88 17.12 -18.33 -23.80
CA GLU A 88 18.47 -18.88 -23.89
C GLU A 88 19.41 -18.25 -22.85
N ALA A 89 19.32 -16.93 -22.63
CA ALA A 89 20.09 -16.26 -21.60
C ALA A 89 19.77 -16.79 -20.19
N ALA A 90 18.49 -17.02 -19.88
CA ALA A 90 18.07 -17.61 -18.61
C ALA A 90 18.64 -19.03 -18.40
N ASP A 91 18.67 -19.83 -19.45
CA ASP A 91 19.27 -21.17 -19.40
C ASP A 91 20.78 -21.09 -19.12
N ARG A 92 21.49 -20.21 -19.81
CA ARG A 92 22.96 -20.06 -19.63
C ARG A 92 23.34 -19.48 -18.28
N VAL A 93 22.57 -18.48 -17.80
CA VAL A 93 22.94 -17.73 -16.58
C VAL A 93 22.41 -18.40 -15.32
N LEU A 94 21.18 -18.92 -15.35
CA LEU A 94 20.49 -19.47 -14.18
C LEU A 94 20.37 -21.01 -14.23
N GLY A 95 20.65 -21.65 -15.36
CA GLY A 95 20.33 -23.07 -15.57
C GLY A 95 18.84 -23.34 -15.62
N MET A 96 18.02 -22.30 -15.89
CA MET A 96 16.56 -22.37 -15.88
C MET A 96 16.02 -21.96 -17.25
N ARG A 97 15.56 -22.94 -18.01
CA ARG A 97 14.95 -22.67 -19.31
C ARG A 97 13.43 -22.52 -19.14
N PRO A 98 12.83 -21.35 -19.44
CA PRO A 98 11.39 -21.15 -19.36
C PRO A 98 10.58 -22.19 -20.16
N TYR A 99 9.57 -22.77 -19.52
CA TYR A 99 8.66 -23.75 -20.13
C TYR A 99 7.68 -23.08 -21.11
N PRO A 100 7.05 -23.84 -22.04
CA PRO A 100 6.06 -23.28 -22.95
C PRO A 100 4.91 -22.54 -22.24
N VAL A 101 4.42 -23.05 -21.11
CA VAL A 101 3.40 -22.37 -20.30
C VAL A 101 3.88 -21.04 -19.71
N GLN A 102 5.18 -20.93 -19.41
CA GLN A 102 5.78 -19.69 -18.92
C GLN A 102 5.95 -18.67 -20.05
N LEU A 103 6.19 -19.11 -21.29
CA LEU A 103 6.18 -18.22 -22.47
C LEU A 103 4.78 -17.63 -22.67
N ILE A 104 3.72 -18.43 -22.51
CA ILE A 104 2.33 -17.94 -22.54
C ILE A 104 2.14 -16.85 -21.49
N GLY A 105 2.57 -17.09 -20.23
CA GLY A 105 2.51 -16.12 -19.14
C GLY A 105 3.21 -14.80 -19.50
N GLY A 106 4.41 -14.89 -20.05
CA GLY A 106 5.17 -13.72 -20.51
C GLY A 106 4.45 -12.90 -21.59
N ILE A 107 3.81 -13.58 -22.55
CA ILE A 107 3.03 -12.93 -23.62
C ILE A 107 1.80 -12.24 -23.03
N VAL A 108 1.07 -12.88 -22.12
CA VAL A 108 -0.11 -12.30 -21.44
C VAL A 108 0.29 -11.05 -20.67
N LEU A 109 1.41 -11.08 -19.94
CA LEU A 109 1.94 -9.92 -19.24
C LEU A 109 2.34 -8.79 -20.21
N HIS A 110 2.99 -9.13 -21.33
CA HIS A 110 3.32 -8.14 -22.36
C HIS A 110 2.08 -7.45 -22.95
N GLN A 111 0.97 -8.17 -23.05
CA GLN A 111 -0.32 -7.64 -23.54
C GLN A 111 -1.01 -6.70 -22.54
N GLY A 112 -0.45 -6.44 -21.36
CA GLY A 112 -1.08 -5.61 -20.34
C GLY A 112 -2.27 -6.31 -19.67
N ARG A 113 -2.15 -7.58 -19.33
CA ARG A 113 -3.19 -8.44 -18.75
C ARG A 113 -2.68 -9.13 -17.50
N ILE A 114 -3.57 -9.78 -16.75
CA ILE A 114 -3.19 -10.58 -15.58
C ILE A 114 -2.98 -12.05 -15.99
N ALA A 115 -1.78 -12.56 -15.72
CA ALA A 115 -1.46 -13.97 -15.85
C ALA A 115 -1.78 -14.70 -14.55
N GLU A 116 -2.88 -15.47 -14.51
CA GLU A 116 -3.12 -16.37 -13.39
C GLU A 116 -2.32 -17.64 -13.58
N MET A 117 -1.23 -17.77 -12.85
CA MET A 117 -0.38 -18.95 -12.81
C MET A 117 -0.38 -19.52 -11.39
N LYS A 118 -0.68 -20.81 -11.24
CA LYS A 118 -0.71 -21.44 -9.91
C LYS A 118 0.61 -21.26 -9.17
N THR A 119 0.55 -21.27 -7.87
CA THR A 119 1.74 -21.13 -7.02
C THR A 119 2.76 -22.22 -7.33
N GLY A 120 4.05 -21.87 -7.42
CA GLY A 120 5.11 -22.82 -7.78
C GLY A 120 5.33 -23.00 -9.29
N GLU A 121 4.61 -22.28 -10.18
CA GLU A 121 4.82 -22.33 -11.64
C GLU A 121 5.92 -21.39 -12.14
N GLY A 122 6.67 -20.75 -11.25
CA GLY A 122 7.84 -19.92 -11.58
C GLY A 122 7.49 -18.55 -12.15
N LYS A 123 6.49 -17.86 -11.60
CA LYS A 123 6.07 -16.50 -12.00
C LYS A 123 7.24 -15.51 -12.08
N THR A 124 8.16 -15.56 -11.13
CA THR A 124 9.36 -14.70 -11.11
C THR A 124 10.20 -14.85 -12.38
N LEU A 125 10.37 -16.10 -12.86
CA LEU A 125 11.07 -16.36 -14.12
C LEU A 125 10.27 -15.89 -15.34
N VAL A 126 8.95 -15.97 -15.29
CA VAL A 126 8.06 -15.48 -16.36
C VAL A 126 8.23 -13.97 -16.58
N ALA A 127 8.34 -13.23 -15.50
CA ALA A 127 8.43 -11.76 -15.55
C ALA A 127 9.66 -11.25 -16.34
N ILE A 128 10.77 -12.03 -16.41
CA ILE A 128 11.96 -11.59 -17.15
C ILE A 128 11.69 -11.38 -18.65
N LEU A 129 10.78 -12.16 -19.23
CA LEU A 129 10.46 -12.13 -20.65
C LEU A 129 9.86 -10.77 -21.09
N PRO A 130 8.72 -10.34 -20.52
CA PRO A 130 8.14 -9.04 -20.84
C PRO A 130 8.99 -7.87 -20.30
N CYS A 131 9.72 -8.03 -19.19
CA CYS A 131 10.63 -7.01 -18.69
C CYS A 131 11.71 -6.68 -19.73
N TYR A 132 12.39 -7.68 -20.25
CA TYR A 132 13.41 -7.50 -21.27
C TYR A 132 12.85 -6.80 -22.51
N LEU A 133 11.75 -7.32 -23.06
CA LEU A 133 11.15 -6.79 -24.29
C LEU A 133 10.74 -5.32 -24.13
N ASN A 134 10.05 -4.99 -23.04
CA ASN A 134 9.58 -3.60 -22.84
C ASN A 134 10.71 -2.65 -22.44
N ALA A 135 11.78 -3.13 -21.79
CA ALA A 135 12.95 -2.32 -21.45
C ALA A 135 13.75 -1.85 -22.68
N LEU A 136 13.58 -2.51 -23.82
CA LEU A 136 14.22 -2.10 -25.09
C LEU A 136 13.80 -0.69 -25.54
N THR A 137 12.64 -0.21 -25.11
CA THR A 137 12.17 1.16 -25.41
C THR A 137 12.99 2.24 -24.71
N GLY A 138 13.72 1.91 -23.64
CA GLY A 138 14.47 2.87 -22.81
C GLY A 138 13.61 3.72 -21.87
N GLU A 139 12.29 3.52 -21.84
CA GLU A 139 11.37 4.29 -20.99
C GLU A 139 11.32 3.79 -19.52
N GLY A 140 11.84 2.62 -19.27
CA GLY A 140 11.88 1.97 -17.96
C GLY A 140 10.70 1.02 -17.71
N VAL A 141 11.00 -0.06 -17.00
CA VAL A 141 10.03 -1.07 -16.57
C VAL A 141 10.09 -1.20 -15.06
N HIS A 142 8.95 -1.15 -14.39
CA HIS A 142 8.86 -1.36 -12.95
C HIS A 142 8.32 -2.77 -12.65
N VAL A 143 9.05 -3.53 -11.84
CA VAL A 143 8.59 -4.81 -11.28
C VAL A 143 8.24 -4.57 -9.82
N VAL A 144 6.93 -4.61 -9.53
CA VAL A 144 6.39 -4.22 -8.24
C VAL A 144 6.09 -5.45 -7.40
N THR A 145 6.63 -5.50 -6.19
CA THR A 145 6.45 -6.61 -5.24
C THR A 145 5.81 -6.12 -3.93
N VAL A 146 5.31 -7.06 -3.14
CA VAL A 146 4.63 -6.76 -1.86
C VAL A 146 5.59 -6.43 -0.71
N ASN A 147 6.90 -6.70 -0.83
CA ASN A 147 7.87 -6.43 0.22
C ASN A 147 9.31 -6.30 -0.31
N ASP A 148 10.16 -5.72 0.52
CA ASP A 148 11.58 -5.46 0.27
C ASP A 148 12.42 -6.73 0.07
N TYR A 149 12.12 -7.79 0.83
CA TYR A 149 12.81 -9.08 0.67
C TYR A 149 12.65 -9.63 -0.75
N LEU A 150 11.42 -9.65 -1.28
CA LEU A 150 11.16 -10.12 -2.64
C LEU A 150 11.78 -9.19 -3.69
N ALA A 151 11.64 -7.87 -3.50
CA ALA A 151 12.25 -6.89 -4.42
C ALA A 151 13.76 -7.09 -4.52
N LYS A 152 14.45 -7.24 -3.38
CA LYS A 152 15.89 -7.49 -3.32
C LYS A 152 16.27 -8.84 -3.94
N ARG A 153 15.62 -9.92 -3.51
CA ARG A 153 15.89 -11.27 -4.04
C ARG A 153 15.75 -11.33 -5.57
N ASP A 154 14.64 -10.80 -6.07
CA ASP A 154 14.32 -10.92 -7.49
C ASP A 154 15.19 -9.98 -8.36
N SER A 155 15.54 -8.79 -7.86
CA SER A 155 16.48 -7.89 -8.54
C SER A 155 17.90 -8.46 -8.65
N GLU A 156 18.33 -9.20 -7.64
CA GLU A 156 19.62 -9.88 -7.64
C GLU A 156 19.59 -11.12 -8.55
N TRP A 157 18.61 -11.99 -8.36
CA TRP A 157 18.52 -13.28 -9.04
C TRP A 157 18.13 -13.15 -10.51
N MET A 158 17.00 -12.53 -10.82
CA MET A 158 16.56 -12.31 -12.21
C MET A 158 17.38 -11.22 -12.90
N GLY A 159 17.85 -10.25 -12.13
CA GLY A 159 18.73 -9.19 -12.62
C GLY A 159 20.00 -9.68 -13.29
N LYS A 160 20.51 -10.88 -12.97
CA LYS A 160 21.64 -11.51 -13.69
C LYS A 160 21.35 -11.68 -15.18
N VAL A 161 20.15 -12.16 -15.52
CA VAL A 161 19.74 -12.36 -16.92
C VAL A 161 19.68 -11.02 -17.63
N HIS A 162 19.10 -10.01 -17.00
CA HIS A 162 19.00 -8.68 -17.60
C HIS A 162 20.37 -8.04 -17.81
N ARG A 163 21.25 -8.10 -16.81
CA ARG A 163 22.63 -7.59 -16.92
C ARG A 163 23.44 -8.36 -17.95
N TYR A 164 23.27 -9.69 -18.02
CA TYR A 164 23.90 -10.51 -19.06
C TYR A 164 23.48 -10.06 -20.47
N MET A 165 22.23 -9.69 -20.65
CA MET A 165 21.71 -9.15 -21.91
C MET A 165 22.05 -7.66 -22.12
N GLY A 166 22.81 -7.03 -21.23
CA GLY A 166 23.29 -5.64 -21.36
C GLY A 166 22.29 -4.58 -20.90
N LEU A 167 21.27 -4.93 -20.09
CA LEU A 167 20.34 -4.00 -19.46
C LEU A 167 20.76 -3.67 -18.03
N THR A 168 20.44 -2.46 -17.59
CA THR A 168 20.66 -2.00 -16.21
C THR A 168 19.49 -2.38 -15.31
N VAL A 169 19.79 -2.72 -14.05
CA VAL A 169 18.80 -3.14 -13.05
C VAL A 169 18.94 -2.31 -11.79
N GLY A 170 17.87 -1.64 -11.39
CA GLY A 170 17.74 -0.87 -10.16
C GLY A 170 16.90 -1.60 -9.11
N LEU A 171 17.08 -1.20 -7.86
CA LEU A 171 16.31 -1.69 -6.70
C LEU A 171 15.88 -0.50 -5.85
N ILE A 172 14.58 -0.44 -5.47
CA ILE A 172 14.02 0.56 -4.55
C ILE A 172 13.46 -0.16 -3.34
N ILE A 173 14.03 0.14 -2.19
CA ILE A 173 13.63 -0.39 -0.88
C ILE A 173 13.62 0.74 0.16
N PRO A 174 12.99 0.53 1.34
CA PRO A 174 13.00 1.51 2.42
C PRO A 174 14.41 1.94 2.84
N GLY A 175 14.56 3.19 3.24
CA GLY A 175 15.81 3.74 3.79
C GLY A 175 16.83 4.23 2.76
N MET A 176 16.56 4.13 1.46
CA MET A 176 17.43 4.70 0.42
C MET A 176 17.32 6.22 0.35
N THR A 177 18.42 6.88 0.05
CA THR A 177 18.49 8.33 -0.19
C THR A 177 17.89 8.69 -1.56
N SER A 178 17.46 9.95 -1.75
CA SER A 178 16.94 10.42 -3.04
C SER A 178 17.94 10.25 -4.19
N ALA A 179 19.24 10.40 -3.93
CA ALA A 179 20.27 10.20 -4.94
C ALA A 179 20.37 8.74 -5.40
N GLU A 180 20.34 7.79 -4.46
CA GLU A 180 20.32 6.36 -4.77
C GLU A 180 19.05 5.97 -5.51
N ARG A 181 17.88 6.47 -5.09
CA ARG A 181 16.59 6.25 -5.76
C ARG A 181 16.63 6.75 -7.21
N LYS A 182 17.17 7.95 -7.43
CA LYS A 182 17.30 8.52 -8.77
C LYS A 182 18.13 7.64 -9.71
N VAL A 183 19.22 7.08 -9.22
CA VAL A 183 20.05 6.13 -10.00
C VAL A 183 19.27 4.83 -10.27
N ALA A 184 18.55 4.32 -9.28
CA ALA A 184 17.78 3.09 -9.43
C ALA A 184 16.61 3.25 -10.42
N TYR A 185 15.87 4.36 -10.38
CA TYR A 185 14.80 4.64 -11.35
C TYR A 185 15.34 4.95 -12.76
N ALA A 186 16.60 5.40 -12.89
CA ALA A 186 17.22 5.60 -14.19
C ALA A 186 17.59 4.30 -14.90
N ALA A 187 17.58 3.16 -14.22
CA ALA A 187 17.84 1.84 -14.79
C ALA A 187 16.76 1.42 -15.81
N ASP A 188 17.10 0.51 -16.73
CA ASP A 188 16.15 -0.04 -17.71
C ASP A 188 15.01 -0.82 -17.05
N ILE A 189 15.31 -1.53 -15.94
CA ILE A 189 14.36 -2.31 -15.16
C ILE A 189 14.57 -1.98 -13.68
N THR A 190 13.52 -1.60 -12.97
CA THR A 190 13.56 -1.27 -11.54
C THR A 190 12.64 -2.19 -10.76
N TYR A 191 13.21 -2.93 -9.81
CA TYR A 191 12.46 -3.70 -8.82
C TYR A 191 12.15 -2.82 -7.62
N CYS A 192 10.91 -2.82 -7.15
CA CYS A 192 10.49 -1.95 -6.07
C CYS A 192 9.32 -2.54 -5.28
N THR A 193 9.10 -2.04 -4.07
CA THR A 193 7.86 -2.31 -3.35
C THR A 193 6.77 -1.34 -3.80
N ASN A 194 5.51 -1.80 -3.72
CA ASN A 194 4.35 -1.00 -4.07
C ASN A 194 4.26 0.31 -3.26
N ASN A 195 4.57 0.25 -1.98
CA ASN A 195 4.52 1.40 -1.08
C ASN A 195 5.58 2.45 -1.44
N GLU A 196 6.87 2.04 -1.54
CA GLU A 196 7.95 2.98 -1.87
C GLU A 196 7.74 3.65 -3.23
N LEU A 197 7.25 2.87 -4.21
CA LEU A 197 6.95 3.38 -5.54
C LEU A 197 5.88 4.49 -5.50
N GLY A 198 4.82 4.29 -4.74
CA GLY A 198 3.76 5.28 -4.59
C GLY A 198 4.16 6.47 -3.71
N PHE A 199 4.97 6.24 -2.65
CA PHE A 199 5.50 7.35 -1.86
C PHE A 199 6.48 8.20 -2.64
N ASP A 200 7.32 7.61 -3.49
CA ASP A 200 8.24 8.37 -4.34
C ASP A 200 7.47 9.23 -5.34
N TYR A 201 6.35 8.75 -5.89
CA TYR A 201 5.45 9.57 -6.69
C TYR A 201 4.92 10.78 -5.92
N LEU A 202 4.46 10.56 -4.68
CA LEU A 202 3.97 11.66 -3.85
C LEU A 202 5.09 12.65 -3.51
N ARG A 203 6.30 12.16 -3.18
CA ARG A 203 7.48 13.00 -2.89
C ARG A 203 7.90 13.82 -4.10
N ASP A 204 7.88 13.25 -5.30
CA ASP A 204 8.18 13.94 -6.54
C ASP A 204 7.20 15.09 -6.79
N ASN A 205 5.91 14.87 -6.48
CA ASN A 205 4.90 15.93 -6.56
C ASN A 205 4.97 16.97 -5.43
N MET A 206 5.83 16.77 -4.43
CA MET A 206 6.17 17.75 -3.38
C MET A 206 7.58 18.32 -3.56
N ALA A 207 8.29 17.95 -4.63
CA ALA A 207 9.63 18.45 -4.95
C ALA A 207 9.57 19.93 -5.34
N ILE A 208 10.56 20.72 -4.91
CA ILE A 208 10.62 22.14 -5.23
C ILE A 208 11.67 22.48 -6.30
N TYR A 209 12.54 21.51 -6.62
CA TYR A 209 13.50 21.58 -7.71
C TYR A 209 13.37 20.35 -8.61
N LYS A 210 13.49 20.53 -9.92
CA LYS A 210 13.50 19.44 -10.90
C LYS A 210 14.60 18.40 -10.61
N SER A 211 15.71 18.83 -10.02
CA SER A 211 16.82 17.94 -9.63
C SER A 211 16.46 16.98 -8.50
N GLU A 212 15.43 17.27 -7.72
CA GLU A 212 14.94 16.41 -6.63
C GLU A 212 14.06 15.27 -7.13
N LEU A 213 13.49 15.38 -8.34
CA LEU A 213 12.67 14.33 -8.92
C LEU A 213 13.48 13.04 -9.09
N VAL A 214 12.92 11.93 -8.64
CA VAL A 214 13.57 10.62 -8.69
C VAL A 214 12.96 9.71 -9.74
N GLN A 215 11.64 9.75 -9.95
CA GLN A 215 10.94 8.91 -10.93
C GLN A 215 11.03 9.48 -12.35
N ARG A 216 10.84 8.59 -13.32
CA ARG A 216 10.64 8.90 -14.74
C ARG A 216 9.17 8.72 -15.13
N SER A 217 8.91 8.50 -16.40
CA SER A 217 7.56 8.18 -16.88
C SER A 217 7.04 6.84 -16.34
N HIS A 218 5.72 6.73 -16.17
CA HIS A 218 5.04 5.49 -15.84
C HIS A 218 4.71 4.70 -17.11
N ALA A 219 5.73 4.09 -17.73
CA ALA A 219 5.58 3.42 -19.02
C ALA A 219 4.96 2.03 -18.87
N PHE A 220 5.61 1.14 -18.14
CA PHE A 220 5.15 -0.23 -17.94
C PHE A 220 5.42 -0.71 -16.52
N ALA A 221 4.40 -1.34 -15.91
CA ALA A 221 4.57 -2.02 -14.63
C ALA A 221 4.07 -3.47 -14.71
N ILE A 222 4.83 -4.36 -14.08
CA ILE A 222 4.42 -5.74 -13.77
C ILE A 222 4.25 -5.84 -12.27
N VAL A 223 3.02 -6.13 -11.82
CA VAL A 223 2.70 -6.28 -10.41
C VAL A 223 2.74 -7.75 -10.03
N ASP A 224 3.73 -8.15 -9.23
CA ASP A 224 3.77 -9.51 -8.67
C ASP A 224 2.83 -9.62 -7.48
N GLU A 225 2.13 -10.75 -7.37
CA GLU A 225 1.05 -10.95 -6.42
C GLU A 225 0.00 -9.82 -6.52
N VAL A 226 -0.44 -9.56 -7.75
CA VAL A 226 -1.33 -8.44 -8.11
C VAL A 226 -2.61 -8.35 -7.28
N ASP A 227 -3.13 -9.47 -6.82
CA ASP A 227 -4.30 -9.56 -5.96
C ASP A 227 -4.03 -9.03 -4.53
N SER A 228 -2.83 -9.16 -4.00
CA SER A 228 -2.49 -8.49 -2.74
C SER A 228 -2.41 -6.99 -2.88
N ILE A 229 -1.70 -6.53 -3.91
CA ILE A 229 -1.42 -5.10 -4.06
C ILE A 229 -2.67 -4.33 -4.50
N LEU A 230 -3.36 -4.83 -5.55
CA LEU A 230 -4.47 -4.09 -6.15
C LEU A 230 -5.83 -4.37 -5.51
N ILE A 231 -5.96 -5.42 -4.69
CA ILE A 231 -7.21 -5.75 -4.00
C ILE A 231 -7.06 -5.59 -2.48
N ASP A 232 -6.14 -6.33 -1.83
CA ASP A 232 -6.06 -6.33 -0.37
C ASP A 232 -5.56 -5.00 0.19
N GLU A 233 -4.42 -4.51 -0.29
CA GLU A 233 -3.81 -3.27 0.18
C GLU A 233 -4.53 -2.02 -0.36
N ALA A 234 -5.32 -2.16 -1.43
CA ALA A 234 -6.05 -1.05 -2.05
C ALA A 234 -7.28 -0.56 -1.25
N ARG A 235 -7.39 -0.90 0.03
CA ARG A 235 -8.42 -0.41 0.95
C ARG A 235 -8.07 0.94 1.57
N THR A 236 -6.80 1.25 1.68
CA THR A 236 -6.30 2.49 2.27
C THR A 236 -5.42 3.23 1.27
N PRO A 237 -5.54 4.56 1.17
CA PRO A 237 -4.66 5.35 0.32
C PRO A 237 -3.24 5.41 0.91
N LEU A 238 -2.28 5.75 0.08
CA LEU A 238 -0.96 6.18 0.51
C LEU A 238 -1.04 7.62 1.01
N ILE A 239 -0.48 7.90 2.17
CA ILE A 239 -0.54 9.22 2.80
C ILE A 239 0.86 9.62 3.28
N ILE A 240 1.29 10.82 2.91
CA ILE A 240 2.43 11.49 3.51
C ILE A 240 1.90 12.53 4.49
N SER A 241 2.35 12.45 5.74
CA SER A 241 1.90 13.34 6.81
C SER A 241 3.02 14.28 7.28
N GLY A 242 2.63 15.50 7.61
CA GLY A 242 3.43 16.47 8.32
C GLY A 242 2.98 16.65 9.78
N LYS A 243 3.66 17.55 10.49
CA LYS A 243 3.28 17.87 11.86
C LYS A 243 1.99 18.71 11.85
N GLY A 244 0.95 18.23 12.50
CA GLY A 244 -0.30 18.93 12.75
C GLY A 244 -0.36 19.59 14.13
N GLU A 245 -1.56 19.85 14.61
CA GLU A 245 -1.82 20.48 15.91
C GLU A 245 -1.50 19.53 17.08
N ASP A 246 -1.30 20.09 18.25
CA ASP A 246 -1.01 19.34 19.47
C ASP A 246 -2.30 19.19 20.30
N SER A 247 -3.04 18.14 20.04
CA SER A 247 -4.28 17.76 20.73
C SER A 247 -4.10 16.57 21.71
N SER A 248 -2.85 16.22 22.03
CA SER A 248 -2.50 15.03 22.85
C SER A 248 -3.30 14.93 24.16
N LYS A 249 -3.53 16.05 24.85
CA LYS A 249 -4.31 16.09 26.10
C LYS A 249 -5.78 15.74 25.91
N LEU A 250 -6.38 16.11 24.78
CA LEU A 250 -7.77 15.81 24.49
C LEU A 250 -8.00 14.32 24.27
N TYR A 251 -7.05 13.64 23.60
CA TYR A 251 -7.07 12.17 23.45
C TYR A 251 -7.01 11.47 24.80
N GLU A 252 -6.13 11.89 25.72
CA GLU A 252 -6.02 11.32 27.06
C GLU A 252 -7.30 11.53 27.88
N MET A 253 -7.91 12.72 27.79
CA MET A 253 -9.17 13.03 28.48
C MET A 253 -10.33 12.20 27.93
N CYS A 254 -10.46 12.08 26.62
CA CYS A 254 -11.50 11.27 25.99
C CYS A 254 -11.30 9.77 26.27
N ASP A 255 -10.09 9.26 26.24
CA ASP A 255 -9.80 7.86 26.60
C ASP A 255 -10.18 7.58 28.06
N TYR A 256 -9.77 8.46 29.00
CA TYR A 256 -10.15 8.34 30.40
C TYR A 256 -11.69 8.30 30.57
N PHE A 257 -12.38 9.23 29.93
CA PHE A 257 -13.85 9.26 29.99
C PHE A 257 -14.48 7.98 29.44
N VAL A 258 -14.09 7.55 28.23
CA VAL A 258 -14.62 6.33 27.61
C VAL A 258 -14.33 5.09 28.46
N SER A 259 -13.20 5.08 29.20
CA SER A 259 -12.88 3.98 30.13
C SER A 259 -13.89 3.81 31.28
N THR A 260 -14.63 4.86 31.59
CA THR A 260 -15.66 4.86 32.64
C THR A 260 -17.05 4.43 32.14
N LEU A 261 -17.24 4.39 30.81
CA LEU A 261 -18.50 4.04 30.18
C LEU A 261 -18.75 2.53 30.11
N ARG A 262 -20.01 2.13 30.22
CA ARG A 262 -20.44 0.75 30.04
C ARG A 262 -20.68 0.48 28.57
N LYS A 263 -19.90 -0.47 27.99
CA LYS A 263 -20.04 -0.89 26.61
C LYS A 263 -20.94 -2.11 26.48
N GLN A 264 -21.68 -2.18 25.39
CA GLN A 264 -22.32 -3.40 24.92
C GLN A 264 -21.84 -3.73 23.51
N VAL A 265 -21.49 -4.98 23.28
CA VAL A 265 -20.96 -5.48 22.00
C VAL A 265 -22.04 -6.29 21.31
N PHE A 266 -22.37 -5.95 20.07
CA PHE A 266 -23.30 -6.70 19.25
C PHE A 266 -22.54 -7.39 18.12
N ALA A 267 -22.69 -8.69 18.04
CA ALA A 267 -22.21 -9.47 16.90
C ALA A 267 -23.19 -9.49 15.72
N LYS A 268 -24.47 -9.13 16.00
CA LYS A 268 -25.55 -9.09 14.98
C LYS A 268 -26.26 -7.75 15.07
N THR A 269 -26.62 -7.21 13.91
CA THR A 269 -27.51 -6.05 13.80
C THR A 269 -28.91 -6.50 14.28
N GLN A 270 -29.25 -6.24 15.49
CA GLN A 270 -30.66 -6.30 15.95
C GLN A 270 -31.40 -5.11 15.35
N ASP A 271 -32.68 -5.28 15.04
CA ASP A 271 -33.49 -4.25 14.41
C ASP A 271 -33.36 -2.91 15.16
N LYS A 272 -33.21 -1.82 14.42
CA LYS A 272 -32.96 -0.47 14.93
C LYS A 272 -34.08 0.10 15.83
N GLU A 273 -35.18 -0.61 15.97
CA GLU A 273 -36.37 -0.13 16.72
C GLU A 273 -36.23 -0.26 18.24
N GLU A 274 -35.19 -0.90 18.79
CA GLU A 274 -35.02 -1.09 20.24
C GLU A 274 -33.82 -0.31 20.85
N GLN A 275 -33.36 0.77 20.24
CA GLN A 275 -32.18 1.51 20.73
C GLN A 275 -32.40 2.20 22.10
N ASP A 276 -33.62 2.43 22.53
CA ASP A 276 -33.95 3.15 23.78
C ASP A 276 -34.05 2.25 25.02
N GLY A 277 -33.83 0.95 24.91
CA GLY A 277 -34.02 -0.03 26.01
C GLY A 277 -32.74 -0.59 26.63
N TYR A 278 -31.53 -0.22 26.14
CA TYR A 278 -30.27 -0.83 26.59
C TYR A 278 -29.69 -0.09 27.80
N ASP A 279 -29.35 -0.83 28.87
CA ASP A 279 -28.62 -0.30 30.04
C ASP A 279 -27.11 -0.22 29.77
N CYS A 280 -26.73 0.48 28.70
CA CYS A 280 -25.33 0.74 28.31
C CYS A 280 -25.14 2.19 27.88
N ASP A 281 -23.89 2.64 27.87
CA ASP A 281 -23.53 4.02 27.53
C ASP A 281 -23.04 4.16 26.07
N TYR A 282 -22.48 3.09 25.51
CA TYR A 282 -22.16 3.02 24.08
C TYR A 282 -22.26 1.60 23.54
N ILE A 283 -22.51 1.52 22.24
CA ILE A 283 -22.71 0.29 21.49
C ILE A 283 -21.52 0.09 20.57
N VAL A 284 -21.04 -1.15 20.49
CA VAL A 284 -20.01 -1.60 19.55
C VAL A 284 -20.63 -2.65 18.63
N ASP A 285 -20.77 -2.35 17.36
CA ASP A 285 -21.18 -3.30 16.32
C ASP A 285 -19.93 -3.88 15.63
N GLU A 286 -19.55 -5.10 16.00
CA GLU A 286 -18.38 -5.77 15.43
C GLU A 286 -18.56 -6.06 13.94
N LYS A 287 -19.79 -6.29 13.49
CA LYS A 287 -20.11 -6.63 12.09
C LYS A 287 -19.91 -5.45 11.14
N SER A 288 -20.39 -4.27 11.51
CA SER A 288 -20.25 -3.03 10.74
C SER A 288 -18.95 -2.28 11.07
N ARG A 289 -18.20 -2.73 12.10
CA ARG A 289 -17.05 -2.02 12.67
C ARG A 289 -17.40 -0.58 13.08
N ALA A 290 -18.59 -0.36 13.61
CA ALA A 290 -19.10 0.94 14.05
C ALA A 290 -19.23 1.02 15.57
N VAL A 291 -19.11 2.25 16.08
CA VAL A 291 -19.39 2.56 17.48
C VAL A 291 -20.36 3.72 17.55
N SER A 292 -21.25 3.72 18.55
CA SER A 292 -22.21 4.81 18.76
C SER A 292 -22.51 5.01 20.24
N LEU A 293 -22.61 6.28 20.68
CA LEU A 293 -23.12 6.62 21.99
C LEU A 293 -24.63 6.38 22.04
N THR A 294 -25.10 5.91 23.20
CA THR A 294 -26.55 5.92 23.54
C THR A 294 -26.95 7.28 24.12
N ALA A 295 -28.23 7.54 24.26
CA ALA A 295 -28.74 8.76 24.93
C ALA A 295 -28.12 8.92 26.35
N SER A 296 -27.93 7.82 27.09
CA SER A 296 -27.26 7.83 28.39
C SER A 296 -25.79 8.24 28.28
N GLY A 297 -25.10 7.74 27.23
CA GLY A 297 -23.70 8.08 26.95
C GLY A 297 -23.50 9.54 26.57
N ILE A 298 -24.38 10.07 25.72
CA ILE A 298 -24.37 11.49 25.31
C ILE A 298 -24.54 12.39 26.53
N ALA A 299 -25.57 12.16 27.35
CA ALA A 299 -25.83 12.96 28.54
C ALA A 299 -24.66 12.93 29.55
N LYS A 300 -23.95 11.79 29.66
CA LYS A 300 -22.75 11.68 30.49
C LYS A 300 -21.57 12.44 29.88
N ALA A 301 -21.41 12.43 28.56
CA ALA A 301 -20.36 13.15 27.87
C ALA A 301 -20.56 14.67 28.00
N GLU A 302 -21.75 15.16 27.72
CA GLU A 302 -22.13 16.58 27.86
C GLU A 302 -21.85 17.09 29.29
N LYS A 303 -22.29 16.31 30.30
CA LYS A 303 -22.02 16.63 31.70
C LYS A 303 -20.51 16.59 32.04
N HIS A 304 -19.75 15.64 31.52
CA HIS A 304 -18.34 15.46 31.86
C HIS A 304 -17.49 16.57 31.27
N PHE A 305 -17.75 16.95 30.00
CA PHE A 305 -16.99 17.96 29.27
C PHE A 305 -17.58 19.37 29.41
N GLY A 306 -18.77 19.51 30.05
CA GLY A 306 -19.39 20.80 30.33
C GLY A 306 -19.95 21.48 29.07
N VAL A 307 -20.39 20.72 28.08
CA VAL A 307 -21.01 21.18 26.84
C VAL A 307 -22.53 20.99 26.90
N GLU A 308 -23.29 21.89 26.29
CA GLU A 308 -24.75 21.83 26.31
C GLU A 308 -25.30 20.82 25.29
N ASN A 309 -24.66 20.71 24.14
CA ASN A 309 -25.03 19.76 23.08
C ASN A 309 -23.80 19.23 22.38
N LEU A 310 -23.57 17.92 22.50
CA LEU A 310 -22.42 17.27 21.86
C LEU A 310 -22.49 17.27 20.31
N ALA A 311 -23.70 17.39 19.75
CA ALA A 311 -23.93 17.43 18.30
C ALA A 311 -23.80 18.83 17.68
N ASP A 312 -23.51 19.85 18.48
CA ASP A 312 -23.26 21.20 18.00
C ASP A 312 -22.00 21.23 17.12
N PRO A 313 -22.00 21.96 16.00
CA PRO A 313 -20.80 22.15 15.17
C PRO A 313 -19.57 22.63 15.93
N ASP A 314 -19.74 23.48 16.94
CA ASP A 314 -18.65 23.97 17.79
C ASP A 314 -18.00 22.86 18.63
N ASN A 315 -18.70 21.75 18.86
CA ASN A 315 -18.22 20.58 19.59
C ASN A 315 -17.79 19.42 18.68
N ALA A 316 -17.69 19.64 17.36
CA ALA A 316 -17.35 18.59 16.39
C ALA A 316 -16.00 17.92 16.70
N THR A 317 -14.98 18.69 17.08
CA THR A 317 -13.67 18.19 17.49
C THR A 317 -13.76 17.26 18.69
N LEU A 318 -14.50 17.62 19.72
CA LEU A 318 -14.71 16.78 20.91
C LEU A 318 -15.45 15.48 20.53
N SER A 319 -16.50 15.60 19.73
CA SER A 319 -17.30 14.47 19.24
C SER A 319 -16.43 13.49 18.45
N HIS A 320 -15.54 14.01 17.60
CA HIS A 320 -14.58 13.22 16.84
C HIS A 320 -13.62 12.44 17.75
N HIS A 321 -12.96 13.11 18.71
CA HIS A 321 -12.04 12.47 19.66
C HIS A 321 -12.72 11.40 20.52
N LEU A 322 -13.96 11.65 20.97
CA LEU A 322 -14.76 10.64 21.69
C LEU A 322 -15.04 9.42 20.82
N ASN A 323 -15.36 9.63 19.56
CA ASN A 323 -15.62 8.55 18.61
C ASN A 323 -14.35 7.70 18.38
N GLN A 324 -13.20 8.35 18.21
CA GLN A 324 -11.94 7.62 18.06
C GLN A 324 -11.53 6.87 19.33
N ALA A 325 -11.75 7.44 20.51
CA ALA A 325 -11.50 6.76 21.79
C ALA A 325 -12.41 5.52 21.96
N MET A 326 -13.68 5.62 21.56
CA MET A 326 -14.61 4.48 21.56
C MET A 326 -14.21 3.40 20.55
N LYS A 327 -13.77 3.77 19.33
CA LYS A 327 -13.24 2.83 18.35
C LYS A 327 -12.00 2.12 18.89
N ALA A 328 -11.06 2.86 19.47
CA ALA A 328 -9.83 2.31 20.04
C ALA A 328 -10.12 1.28 21.15
N ARG A 329 -11.09 1.55 22.06
CA ARG A 329 -11.44 0.64 23.14
C ARG A 329 -12.46 -0.44 22.77
N GLY A 330 -13.32 -0.17 21.79
CA GLY A 330 -14.39 -1.07 21.36
C GLY A 330 -13.93 -2.10 20.33
N LEU A 331 -13.21 -1.65 19.30
CA LEU A 331 -12.92 -2.43 18.10
C LEU A 331 -11.46 -2.86 18.01
N MET A 332 -10.50 -2.02 18.43
CA MET A 332 -9.08 -2.30 18.25
C MET A 332 -8.53 -3.22 19.35
N LYS A 333 -7.96 -4.35 18.96
CA LYS A 333 -7.46 -5.39 19.86
C LYS A 333 -5.92 -5.45 19.81
N ARG A 334 -5.30 -5.40 20.99
CA ARG A 334 -3.86 -5.60 21.12
C ARG A 334 -3.47 -7.01 20.69
N ASP A 335 -2.30 -7.19 20.11
CA ASP A 335 -1.74 -8.44 19.56
C ASP A 335 -2.55 -9.03 18.40
N THR A 336 -3.56 -8.31 17.91
CA THR A 336 -4.34 -8.64 16.69
C THR A 336 -4.23 -7.53 15.67
N ASP A 337 -4.68 -6.31 16.02
CA ASP A 337 -4.67 -5.15 15.13
C ASP A 337 -3.38 -4.33 15.27
N TYR A 338 -2.78 -4.35 16.46
CA TYR A 338 -1.51 -3.66 16.76
C TYR A 338 -0.75 -4.35 17.88
N VAL A 339 0.57 -4.08 17.96
CA VAL A 339 1.42 -4.47 19.10
C VAL A 339 2.04 -3.23 19.74
N VAL A 340 2.40 -3.35 21.02
CA VAL A 340 3.15 -2.32 21.75
C VAL A 340 4.59 -2.81 21.88
N LYS A 341 5.54 -2.10 21.29
CA LYS A 341 6.97 -2.41 21.34
C LYS A 341 7.76 -1.13 21.55
N ASP A 342 8.71 -1.15 22.47
CA ASP A 342 9.62 -0.02 22.79
C ASP A 342 8.89 1.31 23.11
N GLY A 343 7.65 1.23 23.63
CA GLY A 343 6.81 2.39 23.95
C GLY A 343 6.11 3.02 22.74
N GLU A 344 6.09 2.35 21.59
CA GLU A 344 5.39 2.76 20.37
C GLU A 344 4.32 1.73 19.99
N ILE A 345 3.25 2.21 19.36
CA ILE A 345 2.21 1.39 18.74
C ILE A 345 2.67 1.02 17.34
N ILE A 346 2.70 -0.28 17.03
CA ILE A 346 3.03 -0.78 15.70
C ILE A 346 1.83 -1.55 15.17
N ILE A 347 1.36 -1.15 14.00
CA ILE A 347 0.22 -1.78 13.33
C ILE A 347 0.60 -3.21 12.91
N VAL A 348 -0.33 -4.14 13.07
CA VAL A 348 -0.25 -5.49 12.48
C VAL A 348 -1.10 -5.48 11.23
N ASP A 349 -0.51 -5.80 10.10
CA ASP A 349 -1.24 -5.92 8.85
C ASP A 349 -2.27 -7.06 8.92
N GLU A 350 -3.52 -6.73 8.70
CA GLU A 350 -4.65 -7.66 8.78
C GLU A 350 -4.50 -8.85 7.80
N PHE A 351 -3.82 -8.63 6.67
CA PHE A 351 -3.69 -9.64 5.60
C PHE A 351 -2.44 -10.49 5.72
N THR A 352 -1.30 -9.86 5.96
CA THR A 352 -0.01 -10.56 6.04
C THR A 352 0.35 -10.94 7.47
N GLY A 353 -0.27 -10.32 8.46
CA GLY A 353 0.08 -10.46 9.88
C GLY A 353 1.46 -9.88 10.23
N ARG A 354 2.04 -9.06 9.36
CA ARG A 354 3.36 -8.43 9.55
C ARG A 354 3.26 -7.15 10.35
N LEU A 355 4.34 -6.82 11.05
CA LEU A 355 4.48 -5.55 11.74
C LEU A 355 4.79 -4.45 10.74
N MET A 356 3.96 -3.41 10.73
CA MET A 356 4.09 -2.26 9.84
C MET A 356 4.76 -1.11 10.59
N TYR A 357 6.08 -1.08 10.58
CA TYR A 357 6.85 -0.02 11.21
C TYR A 357 6.65 1.31 10.49
N GLY A 358 6.51 2.39 11.25
CA GLY A 358 6.33 3.75 10.71
C GLY A 358 4.93 4.07 10.17
N ARG A 359 4.04 3.07 10.04
CA ARG A 359 2.63 3.30 9.71
C ARG A 359 1.84 3.78 10.91
N ARG A 360 0.82 4.61 10.63
CA ARG A 360 -0.14 5.12 11.61
C ARG A 360 -1.56 4.95 11.10
N TYR A 361 -2.49 4.69 12.02
CA TYR A 361 -3.92 4.79 11.71
C TYR A 361 -4.29 6.25 11.49
N ASN A 362 -5.18 6.50 10.55
CA ASN A 362 -5.64 7.83 10.18
C ASN A 362 -6.67 8.39 11.18
N GLU A 363 -7.06 9.64 10.98
CA GLU A 363 -8.15 10.31 11.68
C GLU A 363 -8.01 10.32 13.20
N GLY A 364 -6.80 10.34 13.74
CA GLY A 364 -6.57 10.34 15.19
C GLY A 364 -6.76 9.00 15.89
N LEU A 365 -7.12 7.93 15.17
CA LEU A 365 -7.29 6.59 15.77
C LEU A 365 -5.97 6.08 16.37
N HIS A 366 -4.82 6.39 15.75
CA HIS A 366 -3.51 5.99 16.27
C HIS A 366 -3.25 6.64 17.62
N GLN A 367 -3.50 7.93 17.75
CA GLN A 367 -3.36 8.69 18.99
C GLN A 367 -4.34 8.20 20.06
N ALA A 368 -5.56 7.84 19.67
CA ALA A 368 -6.53 7.24 20.57
C ALA A 368 -6.07 5.86 21.10
N ILE A 369 -5.35 5.08 20.27
CA ILE A 369 -4.74 3.80 20.72
C ILE A 369 -3.51 4.08 21.60
N GLU A 370 -2.69 5.08 21.27
CA GLU A 370 -1.57 5.52 22.09
C GLU A 370 -2.07 5.92 23.50
N ALA A 371 -3.15 6.69 23.59
CA ALA A 371 -3.79 7.07 24.85
C ALA A 371 -4.33 5.84 25.60
N LYS A 372 -5.01 4.92 24.91
CA LYS A 372 -5.53 3.65 25.49
C LYS A 372 -4.42 2.81 26.12
N GLU A 373 -3.27 2.68 25.44
CA GLU A 373 -2.15 1.86 25.90
C GLU A 373 -1.21 2.63 26.84
N ARG A 374 -1.50 3.91 27.13
CA ARG A 374 -0.72 4.80 27.99
C ARG A 374 0.73 4.96 27.55
N VAL A 375 0.96 4.97 26.25
CA VAL A 375 2.23 5.38 25.66
C VAL A 375 2.18 6.87 25.36
N THR A 376 3.30 7.47 24.96
CA THR A 376 3.34 8.90 24.64
C THR A 376 2.46 9.18 23.44
N VAL A 377 1.41 9.99 23.62
CA VAL A 377 0.53 10.42 22.53
C VAL A 377 1.28 11.43 21.66
N ALA A 378 1.45 11.11 20.39
CA ALA A 378 2.09 12.01 19.44
C ALA A 378 1.12 13.12 19.00
N SER A 379 1.66 14.27 18.53
CA SER A 379 0.86 15.32 17.89
C SER A 379 0.07 14.78 16.71
N GLU A 380 -1.06 15.38 16.40
CA GLU A 380 -1.79 15.08 15.18
C GLU A 380 -0.93 15.23 13.94
N SER A 381 -1.29 14.52 12.90
CA SER A 381 -0.60 14.59 11.62
C SER A 381 -1.51 15.26 10.60
N LYS A 382 -0.99 16.30 9.93
CA LYS A 382 -1.64 16.94 8.79
C LYS A 382 -1.31 16.17 7.51
N THR A 383 -2.28 15.90 6.66
CA THR A 383 -2.06 15.24 5.37
C THR A 383 -1.38 16.20 4.40
N LEU A 384 -0.18 15.87 3.94
CA LEU A 384 0.56 16.68 2.96
C LEU A 384 0.29 16.23 1.52
N ALA A 385 0.19 14.93 1.30
CA ALA A 385 -0.12 14.35 0.01
C ALA A 385 -0.77 12.97 0.19
N THR A 386 -1.69 12.63 -0.70
CA THR A 386 -2.38 11.34 -0.68
C THR A 386 -2.68 10.87 -2.09
N ILE A 387 -2.70 9.54 -2.29
CA ILE A 387 -3.20 8.89 -3.51
C ILE A 387 -3.65 7.46 -3.17
N THR A 388 -4.71 6.99 -3.80
CA THR A 388 -5.09 5.58 -3.71
C THR A 388 -4.22 4.72 -4.63
N PHE A 389 -4.00 3.44 -4.28
CA PHE A 389 -3.31 2.50 -5.16
C PHE A 389 -3.99 2.40 -6.53
N GLN A 390 -5.33 2.45 -6.54
CA GLN A 390 -6.12 2.40 -7.76
C GLN A 390 -5.74 3.53 -8.72
N ASN A 391 -5.74 4.77 -8.24
CA ASN A 391 -5.40 5.92 -9.07
C ASN A 391 -3.92 5.97 -9.40
N PHE A 392 -3.05 5.56 -8.48
CA PHE A 392 -1.61 5.48 -8.76
C PHE A 392 -1.28 4.49 -9.90
N PHE A 393 -1.76 3.24 -9.84
CA PHE A 393 -1.46 2.26 -10.88
C PHE A 393 -2.13 2.56 -12.22
N ARG A 394 -3.18 3.36 -12.25
CA ARG A 394 -3.79 3.87 -13.50
C ARG A 394 -2.91 4.88 -14.25
N LEU A 395 -1.88 5.44 -13.62
CA LEU A 395 -0.91 6.32 -14.28
C LEU A 395 -0.04 5.59 -15.30
N TYR A 396 0.10 4.27 -15.17
CA TYR A 396 0.89 3.49 -16.11
C TYR A 396 0.18 3.37 -17.46
N ARG A 397 0.91 3.65 -18.55
CA ARG A 397 0.40 3.44 -19.92
C ARG A 397 0.11 1.96 -20.19
N LYS A 398 0.91 1.07 -19.63
CA LYS A 398 0.72 -0.37 -19.66
C LYS A 398 0.90 -0.96 -18.26
N LEU A 399 -0.13 -1.62 -17.77
CA LEU A 399 -0.15 -2.32 -16.48
C LEU A 399 -0.39 -3.80 -16.73
N SER A 400 0.33 -4.65 -16.03
CA SER A 400 0.09 -6.09 -16.02
C SER A 400 0.31 -6.65 -14.62
N GLY A 401 -0.17 -7.87 -14.40
CA GLY A 401 -0.02 -8.48 -13.10
C GLY A 401 0.05 -10.00 -13.17
N MET A 402 0.58 -10.61 -12.13
CA MET A 402 0.63 -12.06 -12.00
C MET A 402 0.29 -12.49 -10.58
N THR A 403 -0.46 -13.57 -10.45
CA THR A 403 -0.79 -14.22 -9.18
C THR A 403 -1.28 -15.64 -9.42
N GLY A 404 -1.48 -16.41 -8.36
CA GLY A 404 -2.08 -17.77 -8.44
C GLY A 404 -3.61 -17.78 -8.31
N THR A 405 -4.26 -16.65 -8.09
CA THR A 405 -5.65 -16.55 -7.58
C THR A 405 -6.41 -15.30 -8.01
N ALA A 406 -6.27 -14.85 -9.27
CA ALA A 406 -6.92 -13.62 -9.75
C ALA A 406 -8.37 -13.82 -10.23
N MET A 407 -8.73 -15.02 -10.71
CA MET A 407 -9.99 -15.29 -11.41
C MET A 407 -11.24 -15.03 -10.54
N THR A 408 -11.10 -15.15 -9.22
CA THR A 408 -12.19 -14.86 -8.30
C THR A 408 -12.57 -13.38 -8.24
N GLU A 409 -11.66 -12.50 -8.61
CA GLU A 409 -11.77 -11.04 -8.57
C GLU A 409 -11.70 -10.41 -9.98
N GLU A 410 -11.93 -11.19 -11.05
CA GLU A 410 -11.83 -10.72 -12.46
C GLU A 410 -12.71 -9.51 -12.72
N ASP A 411 -13.93 -9.48 -12.17
CA ASP A 411 -14.87 -8.36 -12.32
C ASP A 411 -14.29 -7.05 -11.71
N GLU A 412 -13.59 -7.16 -10.58
CA GLU A 412 -12.97 -6.01 -9.94
C GLU A 412 -11.75 -5.52 -10.72
N PHE A 413 -10.86 -6.42 -11.14
CA PHE A 413 -9.72 -6.05 -11.99
C PHE A 413 -10.15 -5.39 -13.29
N SER A 414 -11.19 -5.91 -13.92
CA SER A 414 -11.72 -5.35 -15.16
C SER A 414 -12.37 -3.98 -14.96
N SER A 415 -13.21 -3.81 -13.93
CA SER A 415 -13.94 -2.57 -13.71
C SER A 415 -13.09 -1.42 -13.19
N ILE A 416 -12.09 -1.71 -12.34
CA ILE A 416 -11.24 -0.69 -11.71
C ILE A 416 -9.98 -0.40 -12.53
N TYR A 417 -9.25 -1.44 -12.95
CA TYR A 417 -7.94 -1.32 -13.59
C TYR A 417 -7.95 -1.60 -15.09
N MET A 418 -9.10 -1.97 -15.66
CA MET A 418 -9.25 -2.41 -17.06
C MET A 418 -8.35 -3.60 -17.42
N LEU A 419 -8.04 -4.43 -16.42
CA LEU A 419 -7.24 -5.64 -16.58
C LEU A 419 -8.15 -6.85 -16.65
N ASP A 420 -7.95 -7.70 -17.64
CA ASP A 420 -8.60 -9.00 -17.70
C ASP A 420 -7.65 -10.13 -17.28
N VAL A 421 -8.22 -11.21 -16.81
CA VAL A 421 -7.48 -12.35 -16.27
C VAL A 421 -7.42 -13.48 -17.30
N VAL A 422 -6.23 -14.05 -17.51
CA VAL A 422 -6.03 -15.24 -18.33
C VAL A 422 -5.49 -16.36 -17.44
N GLU A 423 -6.26 -17.43 -17.28
CA GLU A 423 -5.83 -18.63 -16.55
C GLU A 423 -4.87 -19.44 -17.44
N ILE A 424 -3.65 -19.64 -16.96
CA ILE A 424 -2.59 -20.36 -17.66
C ILE A 424 -2.52 -21.78 -17.11
N PRO A 425 -2.46 -22.80 -17.96
CA PRO A 425 -2.37 -24.18 -17.53
C PRO A 425 -1.05 -24.44 -16.80
N THR A 426 -1.08 -25.36 -15.84
CA THR A 426 0.12 -25.80 -15.13
C THR A 426 1.03 -26.63 -16.04
N ASN A 427 2.35 -26.53 -15.84
CA ASN A 427 3.34 -27.31 -16.58
C ASN A 427 3.16 -28.82 -16.38
N ARG A 428 2.79 -29.24 -15.16
CA ARG A 428 2.42 -30.61 -14.82
C ARG A 428 1.04 -30.62 -14.17
N PRO A 429 0.23 -31.69 -14.38
CA PRO A 429 -1.07 -31.80 -13.71
C PRO A 429 -0.93 -31.69 -12.18
N VAL A 430 -1.88 -31.02 -11.55
CA VAL A 430 -1.92 -30.88 -10.08
C VAL A 430 -2.33 -32.25 -9.49
N ALA A 431 -1.44 -32.83 -8.69
CA ALA A 431 -1.68 -34.12 -8.01
C ALA A 431 -2.24 -33.96 -6.59
N ARG A 432 -2.35 -32.71 -6.07
CA ARG A 432 -2.89 -32.42 -4.73
C ARG A 432 -4.36 -32.82 -4.62
N VAL A 433 -4.70 -33.43 -3.47
CA VAL A 433 -6.08 -33.77 -3.09
C VAL A 433 -6.61 -32.71 -2.11
N ASP A 434 -7.63 -31.97 -2.53
CA ASP A 434 -8.32 -31.00 -1.68
C ASP A 434 -9.52 -31.69 -1.02
N ASN A 435 -9.35 -32.07 0.25
CA ASN A 435 -10.37 -32.73 1.05
C ASN A 435 -11.49 -31.78 1.46
N HIS A 436 -12.71 -32.32 1.67
CA HIS A 436 -13.83 -31.52 2.17
C HIS A 436 -13.56 -30.96 3.56
N ASP A 437 -14.12 -29.78 3.83
CA ASP A 437 -14.05 -29.16 5.14
C ASP A 437 -14.73 -30.01 6.21
N ILE A 438 -14.23 -29.93 7.42
CA ILE A 438 -14.85 -30.56 8.58
C ILE A 438 -15.28 -29.47 9.56
N VAL A 439 -16.53 -29.50 9.99
CA VAL A 439 -17.10 -28.48 10.87
C VAL A 439 -17.37 -29.07 12.24
N TYR A 440 -17.01 -28.34 13.29
CA TYR A 440 -17.26 -28.69 14.69
C TYR A 440 -18.18 -27.66 15.36
N LYS A 441 -18.87 -28.06 16.42
CA LYS A 441 -19.71 -27.15 17.19
C LYS A 441 -18.88 -26.07 17.92
N THR A 442 -17.73 -26.46 18.50
CA THR A 442 -16.88 -25.59 19.30
C THR A 442 -15.45 -25.51 18.77
N GLU A 443 -14.74 -24.41 19.09
CA GLU A 443 -13.31 -24.28 18.79
C GLU A 443 -12.46 -25.36 19.47
N ASN A 444 -12.81 -25.73 20.70
CA ASN A 444 -12.09 -26.80 21.42
C ASN A 444 -12.17 -28.15 20.72
N GLY A 445 -13.34 -28.52 20.19
CA GLY A 445 -13.52 -29.73 19.41
C GLY A 445 -12.69 -29.69 18.13
N LYS A 446 -12.69 -28.55 17.44
CA LYS A 446 -11.87 -28.27 16.26
C LYS A 446 -10.38 -28.45 16.53
N PHE A 447 -9.84 -27.83 17.59
CA PHE A 447 -8.42 -27.92 17.91
C PHE A 447 -7.98 -29.34 18.29
N ARG A 448 -8.81 -30.11 18.99
CA ARG A 448 -8.53 -31.53 19.25
C ARG A 448 -8.40 -32.32 17.97
N ALA A 449 -9.33 -32.14 17.03
CA ALA A 449 -9.29 -32.82 15.74
C ALA A 449 -8.06 -32.45 14.91
N ILE A 450 -7.65 -31.17 14.91
CA ILE A 450 -6.41 -30.72 14.28
C ILE A 450 -5.20 -31.41 14.88
N ILE A 451 -5.10 -31.51 16.21
CA ILE A 451 -3.98 -32.17 16.89
C ILE A 451 -3.91 -33.66 16.52
N GLU A 452 -5.03 -34.35 16.51
CA GLU A 452 -5.06 -35.77 16.10
C GLU A 452 -4.64 -35.96 14.64
N GLN A 453 -5.04 -35.05 13.72
CA GLN A 453 -4.57 -35.07 12.35
C GLN A 453 -3.07 -34.83 12.25
N VAL A 454 -2.54 -33.83 13.00
CA VAL A 454 -1.10 -33.54 13.03
C VAL A 454 -0.33 -34.75 13.54
N LYS A 455 -0.79 -35.41 14.60
CA LYS A 455 -0.19 -36.66 15.12
C LYS A 455 -0.14 -37.75 14.05
N ALA A 456 -1.26 -37.95 13.33
CA ALA A 456 -1.35 -38.97 12.30
C ALA A 456 -0.40 -38.72 11.13
N CYS A 457 -0.26 -37.46 10.71
CA CYS A 457 0.70 -37.07 9.67
C CYS A 457 2.14 -37.18 10.14
N HIS A 458 2.46 -36.68 11.35
CA HIS A 458 3.80 -36.76 11.94
C HIS A 458 4.27 -38.21 12.10
N ALA A 459 3.37 -39.10 12.52
CA ALA A 459 3.68 -40.53 12.63
C ALA A 459 3.97 -41.21 11.28
N LYS A 460 3.43 -40.69 10.18
CA LYS A 460 3.73 -41.15 8.80
C LYS A 460 5.00 -40.52 8.23
N GLY A 461 5.58 -39.52 8.91
CA GLY A 461 6.62 -38.68 8.35
C GLY A 461 6.13 -37.61 7.36
N GLN A 462 4.82 -37.40 7.21
CA GLN A 462 4.24 -36.42 6.33
C GLN A 462 4.37 -35.02 6.96
N PRO A 463 5.01 -34.06 6.29
CA PRO A 463 5.09 -32.69 6.80
C PRO A 463 3.73 -32.00 6.81
N VAL A 464 3.49 -31.15 7.81
CA VAL A 464 2.22 -30.43 8.00
C VAL A 464 2.46 -28.94 8.15
N LEU A 465 1.72 -28.16 7.36
CA LEU A 465 1.62 -26.70 7.52
C LEU A 465 0.22 -26.36 8.02
N VAL A 466 0.14 -25.78 9.23
CA VAL A 466 -1.11 -25.36 9.85
C VAL A 466 -1.26 -23.84 9.69
N GLY A 467 -2.23 -23.41 8.89
CA GLY A 467 -2.59 -22.01 8.70
C GLY A 467 -3.56 -21.52 9.78
N THR A 468 -3.23 -20.44 10.48
CA THR A 468 -4.08 -19.76 11.46
C THR A 468 -4.32 -18.32 11.04
N ILE A 469 -5.47 -17.72 11.42
CA ILE A 469 -5.81 -16.34 11.05
C ILE A 469 -5.13 -15.35 12.00
N THR A 470 -5.06 -15.64 13.32
CA THR A 470 -4.52 -14.72 14.32
C THR A 470 -3.29 -15.28 15.03
N ILE A 471 -2.47 -14.36 15.57
CA ILE A 471 -1.32 -14.71 16.41
C ILE A 471 -1.81 -15.50 17.66
N GLU A 472 -2.90 -15.05 18.28
CA GLU A 472 -3.48 -15.69 19.46
C GLU A 472 -3.80 -17.17 19.21
N LYS A 473 -4.49 -17.48 18.09
CA LYS A 473 -4.84 -18.86 17.71
C LYS A 473 -3.58 -19.71 17.44
N SER A 474 -2.55 -19.10 16.85
CA SER A 474 -1.25 -19.78 16.63
C SER A 474 -0.57 -20.13 17.96
N GLU A 475 -0.63 -19.24 18.96
CA GLU A 475 -0.07 -19.48 20.29
C GLU A 475 -0.87 -20.53 21.08
N ILE A 476 -2.21 -20.50 20.98
CA ILE A 476 -3.08 -21.53 21.60
C ILE A 476 -2.72 -22.92 21.03
N LEU A 477 -2.66 -23.03 19.71
CA LEU A 477 -2.34 -24.31 19.06
C LEU A 477 -0.92 -24.77 19.39
N SER A 478 0.06 -23.84 19.45
CA SER A 478 1.42 -24.15 19.88
C SER A 478 1.47 -24.70 21.31
N LYS A 479 0.73 -24.08 22.25
CA LYS A 479 0.64 -24.60 23.63
C LYS A 479 0.05 -26.01 23.68
N LEU A 480 -0.96 -26.28 22.87
CA LEU A 480 -1.60 -27.60 22.79
C LEU A 480 -0.64 -28.65 22.20
N LEU A 481 0.08 -28.35 21.11
CA LEU A 481 1.05 -29.26 20.51
C LEU A 481 2.25 -29.53 21.44
N LYS A 482 2.71 -28.51 22.20
CA LYS A 482 3.74 -28.69 23.24
C LYS A 482 3.29 -29.66 24.32
N LYS A 483 2.03 -29.60 24.77
CA LYS A 483 1.45 -30.51 25.75
C LYS A 483 1.43 -31.95 25.26
N GLU A 484 1.30 -32.14 23.96
CA GLU A 484 1.33 -33.46 23.29
C GLU A 484 2.73 -33.89 22.85
N HIS A 485 3.76 -33.14 23.25
CA HIS A 485 5.19 -33.36 22.92
C HIS A 485 5.50 -33.44 21.40
N ILE A 486 4.75 -32.72 20.57
CA ILE A 486 5.01 -32.66 19.13
C ILE A 486 5.97 -31.49 18.85
N PRO A 487 7.18 -31.76 18.29
CA PRO A 487 8.09 -30.71 17.89
C PRO A 487 7.47 -29.91 16.74
N HIS A 488 7.48 -28.58 16.86
CA HIS A 488 6.90 -27.70 15.84
C HIS A 488 7.55 -26.33 15.84
N ASN A 489 7.49 -25.65 14.69
CA ASN A 489 7.89 -24.28 14.51
C ASN A 489 6.64 -23.38 14.46
N VAL A 490 6.74 -22.13 14.97
CA VAL A 490 5.68 -21.15 14.91
C VAL A 490 6.19 -19.92 14.16
N LEU A 491 5.47 -19.55 13.11
CA LEU A 491 5.73 -18.36 12.31
C LEU A 491 4.59 -17.38 12.51
N ASN A 492 4.89 -16.26 13.12
CA ASN A 492 3.98 -15.14 13.29
C ASN A 492 4.76 -13.83 13.18
N ALA A 493 4.06 -12.70 13.21
CA ALA A 493 4.64 -11.37 13.03
C ALA A 493 5.79 -11.04 14.00
N LYS A 494 5.91 -11.75 15.12
CA LYS A 494 7.01 -11.57 16.10
C LYS A 494 8.37 -12.08 15.58
N PHE A 495 8.39 -12.95 14.56
CA PHE A 495 9.60 -13.64 14.04
C PHE A 495 9.81 -13.44 12.54
N HIS A 496 9.39 -12.30 11.98
CA HIS A 496 9.36 -12.07 10.54
C HIS A 496 10.74 -12.12 9.85
N GLU A 497 11.84 -11.75 10.54
CA GLU A 497 13.19 -11.79 9.96
C GLU A 497 13.66 -13.22 9.60
N GLN A 498 13.13 -14.23 10.28
CA GLN A 498 13.47 -15.64 10.05
C GLN A 498 12.38 -16.39 9.25
N GLU A 499 11.32 -15.67 8.88
CA GLU A 499 10.12 -16.26 8.26
C GLU A 499 10.42 -17.08 7.01
N ALA A 500 11.12 -16.47 6.05
CA ALA A 500 11.44 -17.12 4.78
C ALA A 500 12.30 -18.37 4.98
N GLN A 501 13.21 -18.33 5.95
CA GLN A 501 14.13 -19.42 6.26
C GLN A 501 13.41 -20.62 6.92
N ILE A 502 12.51 -20.34 7.86
CA ILE A 502 11.78 -21.40 8.58
C ILE A 502 10.74 -22.04 7.66
N ILE A 503 10.04 -21.26 6.84
CA ILE A 503 9.03 -21.81 5.94
C ILE A 503 9.65 -22.67 4.84
N ALA A 504 10.86 -22.32 4.40
CA ALA A 504 11.61 -23.12 3.45
C ALA A 504 11.92 -24.55 3.97
N GLN A 505 12.02 -24.72 5.31
CA GLN A 505 12.24 -26.01 5.97
C GLN A 505 10.93 -26.75 6.34
N ALA A 506 9.77 -26.13 6.11
CA ALA A 506 8.47 -26.74 6.45
C ALA A 506 8.16 -28.02 5.64
N GLY A 507 8.90 -28.29 4.56
CA GLY A 507 8.80 -29.50 3.75
C GLY A 507 9.64 -30.69 4.20
N LYS A 508 10.36 -30.63 5.32
CA LYS A 508 11.17 -31.73 5.86
C LYS A 508 10.30 -32.88 6.35
N LEU A 509 10.85 -34.08 6.39
CA LEU A 509 10.17 -35.28 6.85
C LEU A 509 9.60 -35.09 8.26
N GLY A 510 8.28 -35.24 8.42
CA GLY A 510 7.58 -35.11 9.69
C GLY A 510 7.59 -33.69 10.29
N ALA A 511 8.01 -32.66 9.56
CA ALA A 511 8.01 -31.28 10.06
C ALA A 511 6.58 -30.80 10.35
N VAL A 512 6.40 -30.08 11.46
CA VAL A 512 5.13 -29.41 11.79
C VAL A 512 5.40 -27.91 11.92
N THR A 513 4.70 -27.13 11.10
CA THR A 513 4.85 -25.67 11.08
C THR A 513 3.48 -25.02 11.26
N ILE A 514 3.33 -24.13 12.23
CA ILE A 514 2.18 -23.25 12.39
C ILE A 514 2.54 -21.91 11.78
N ALA A 515 1.76 -21.44 10.83
CA ALA A 515 1.97 -20.15 10.21
C ALA A 515 0.71 -19.28 10.35
N THR A 516 0.86 -18.06 10.86
CA THR A 516 -0.21 -17.07 10.75
C THR A 516 -0.33 -16.62 9.31
N ASN A 517 -1.53 -16.28 8.94
CA ASN A 517 -2.01 -15.81 7.66
C ASN A 517 -0.87 -15.39 6.71
N MET A 518 -0.80 -15.89 5.51
CA MET A 518 0.17 -15.51 4.45
C MET A 518 1.67 -15.49 4.81
N ALA A 519 2.08 -15.86 6.04
CA ALA A 519 3.48 -15.99 6.40
C ALA A 519 4.22 -16.88 5.37
N GLY A 520 5.34 -16.39 4.85
CA GLY A 520 6.10 -17.06 3.78
C GLY A 520 5.49 -16.94 2.38
N ARG A 521 4.61 -15.95 2.12
CA ARG A 521 4.15 -15.65 0.76
C ARG A 521 5.35 -15.28 -0.12
N GLY A 522 5.38 -15.77 -1.35
CA GLY A 522 6.51 -15.62 -2.26
C GLY A 522 7.71 -16.53 -1.97
N THR A 523 7.63 -17.38 -0.94
CA THR A 523 8.67 -18.38 -0.62
C THR A 523 8.15 -19.79 -0.92
N ASP A 524 8.93 -20.56 -1.66
CA ASP A 524 8.59 -21.93 -2.00
C ASP A 524 8.90 -22.91 -0.85
N ILE A 525 7.98 -23.83 -0.56
CA ILE A 525 8.19 -24.94 0.36
C ILE A 525 8.68 -26.12 -0.47
N MET A 526 9.95 -26.46 -0.32
CA MET A 526 10.56 -27.59 -1.02
C MET A 526 10.42 -28.88 -0.19
N LEU A 527 9.98 -29.96 -0.81
CA LEU A 527 9.90 -31.25 -0.14
C LEU A 527 11.30 -31.77 0.18
N GLY A 528 11.51 -32.24 1.42
CA GLY A 528 12.82 -32.66 1.96
C GLY A 528 13.61 -31.53 2.59
N GLY A 529 13.21 -30.25 2.42
CA GLY A 529 13.89 -29.07 3.00
C GLY A 529 14.59 -28.21 1.96
N ASN A 530 15.31 -27.20 2.42
CA ASN A 530 16.03 -26.23 1.59
C ASN A 530 17.54 -26.32 1.79
N ALA A 531 18.26 -26.78 0.77
CA ALA A 531 19.71 -26.93 0.78
C ALA A 531 20.44 -25.59 0.97
N GLU A 532 19.91 -24.48 0.41
CA GLU A 532 20.48 -23.14 0.57
C GLU A 532 20.51 -22.72 2.03
N TYR A 533 19.38 -22.91 2.72
CA TYR A 533 19.29 -22.58 4.15
C TYR A 533 20.27 -23.42 4.99
N MET A 534 20.40 -24.72 4.66
CA MET A 534 21.33 -25.60 5.39
C MET A 534 22.77 -25.17 5.15
N ALA A 535 23.15 -24.86 3.92
CA ALA A 535 24.48 -24.36 3.59
C ALA A 535 24.78 -23.03 4.28
N MET A 536 23.87 -22.07 4.29
CA MET A 536 24.02 -20.80 5.01
C MET A 536 24.11 -20.99 6.51
N THR A 537 23.38 -21.95 7.09
CA THR A 537 23.44 -22.24 8.53
C THR A 537 24.80 -22.80 8.93
N GLU A 538 25.41 -23.63 8.10
CA GLU A 538 26.78 -24.10 8.32
C GLU A 538 27.82 -22.98 8.17
N LEU A 539 27.66 -22.10 7.21
CA LEU A 539 28.55 -20.94 7.07
C LEU A 539 28.47 -19.97 8.23
N ARG A 540 27.27 -19.78 8.83
CA ARG A 540 27.12 -18.93 10.03
C ARG A 540 27.88 -19.45 11.24
N LYS A 541 28.20 -20.76 11.32
CA LYS A 541 29.03 -21.32 12.39
C LYS A 541 30.50 -20.89 12.30
N LEU A 542 30.90 -20.29 11.21
CA LEU A 542 32.26 -19.79 10.99
C LEU A 542 32.51 -18.41 11.62
N ASP A 543 31.53 -17.85 12.31
CA ASP A 543 31.60 -16.54 13.04
C ASP A 543 32.08 -15.38 12.13
N LEU A 544 31.65 -15.39 10.85
CA LEU A 544 31.95 -14.36 9.86
C LEU A 544 31.00 -13.16 10.01
N PRO A 545 31.43 -11.94 9.62
CA PRO A 545 30.56 -10.77 9.60
C PRO A 545 29.31 -11.01 8.74
N ASP A 546 28.14 -10.51 9.19
CA ASP A 546 26.87 -10.67 8.47
C ASP A 546 26.91 -10.14 7.04
N GLU A 547 27.69 -9.09 6.78
CA GLU A 547 27.90 -8.51 5.44
C GLU A 547 28.60 -9.50 4.49
N LEU A 548 29.60 -10.22 4.97
CA LEU A 548 30.28 -11.27 4.20
C LEU A 548 29.42 -12.50 3.99
N LEU A 549 28.64 -12.88 5.01
CA LEU A 549 27.68 -14.00 4.90
C LEU A 549 26.59 -13.72 3.87
N ALA A 550 26.12 -12.47 3.75
CA ALA A 550 25.18 -12.07 2.74
C ALA A 550 25.75 -12.21 1.30
N GLU A 551 27.07 -12.06 1.15
CA GLU A 551 27.74 -12.23 -0.15
C GLU A 551 27.98 -13.71 -0.53
N ALA A 552 27.85 -14.65 0.40
CA ALA A 552 28.10 -16.07 0.15
C ALA A 552 27.14 -16.68 -0.90
N ASN A 553 25.88 -16.33 -0.84
CA ASN A 553 24.84 -16.75 -1.78
C ASN A 553 24.42 -15.65 -2.74
N ALA A 554 25.05 -14.47 -2.66
CA ALA A 554 24.77 -13.38 -3.56
C ALA A 554 25.22 -13.74 -4.99
N HIS A 555 24.51 -13.16 -5.92
CA HIS A 555 24.69 -13.42 -7.34
C HIS A 555 25.36 -12.24 -8.08
N SER A 556 25.85 -11.25 -7.33
CA SER A 556 26.60 -10.11 -7.85
C SER A 556 27.96 -10.55 -8.43
N GLU A 557 28.44 -9.89 -9.48
CA GLU A 557 29.83 -10.09 -9.95
C GLU A 557 30.76 -9.45 -8.91
N THR A 558 31.82 -10.17 -8.55
CA THR A 558 32.86 -9.70 -7.63
C THR A 558 34.21 -10.28 -8.00
N ASP A 559 35.27 -9.47 -7.84
CA ASP A 559 36.64 -9.87 -7.96
C ASP A 559 37.33 -10.08 -6.58
N ASP A 560 36.58 -9.94 -5.49
CA ASP A 560 37.13 -10.11 -4.14
C ASP A 560 37.45 -11.59 -3.85
N PRO A 561 38.72 -11.93 -3.62
CA PRO A 561 39.12 -13.31 -3.39
C PRO A 561 38.46 -13.96 -2.17
N GLN A 562 38.15 -13.20 -1.12
CA GLN A 562 37.48 -13.71 0.08
C GLN A 562 36.04 -14.10 -0.21
N ILE A 563 35.35 -13.25 -0.98
CA ILE A 563 33.96 -13.53 -1.38
C ILE A 563 33.94 -14.74 -2.33
N LEU A 564 34.88 -14.84 -3.27
CA LEU A 564 34.95 -15.97 -4.19
C LEU A 564 35.22 -17.30 -3.46
N GLU A 565 36.12 -17.31 -2.47
CA GLU A 565 36.39 -18.48 -1.63
C GLU A 565 35.15 -18.89 -0.83
N LEU A 566 34.47 -17.91 -0.24
CA LEU A 566 33.24 -18.13 0.52
C LEU A 566 32.11 -18.69 -0.35
N ARG A 567 31.96 -18.18 -1.58
CA ARG A 567 30.99 -18.71 -2.57
C ARG A 567 31.35 -20.13 -3.04
N ALA A 568 32.64 -20.44 -3.22
CA ALA A 568 33.05 -21.80 -3.53
C ALA A 568 32.69 -22.77 -2.42
N LYS A 569 32.92 -22.40 -1.17
CA LYS A 569 32.56 -23.19 0.01
C LYS A 569 31.02 -23.33 0.17
N TYR A 570 30.29 -22.25 -0.08
CA TYR A 570 28.83 -22.29 -0.13
C TYR A 570 28.33 -23.27 -1.19
N ASN A 571 28.84 -23.22 -2.39
CA ASN A 571 28.44 -24.10 -3.49
C ASN A 571 28.77 -25.57 -3.20
N GLU A 572 29.89 -25.87 -2.53
CA GLU A 572 30.23 -27.21 -2.08
C GLU A 572 29.21 -27.72 -1.06
N LEU A 573 28.93 -26.95 -0.01
CA LEU A 573 27.91 -27.28 1.02
C LEU A 573 26.52 -27.44 0.39
N TYR A 574 26.16 -26.52 -0.51
CA TYR A 574 24.88 -26.58 -1.20
C TYR A 574 24.72 -27.87 -2.01
N ALA A 575 25.76 -28.27 -2.77
CA ALA A 575 25.74 -29.51 -3.53
C ALA A 575 25.63 -30.76 -2.64
N GLN A 576 26.35 -30.77 -1.49
CA GLN A 576 26.27 -31.82 -0.49
C GLN A 576 24.84 -31.94 0.07
N PHE A 577 24.30 -30.82 0.60
CA PHE A 577 22.95 -30.83 1.16
C PHE A 577 21.87 -31.14 0.14
N LYS A 578 22.02 -30.71 -1.11
CA LYS A 578 21.12 -31.05 -2.19
C LYS A 578 21.06 -32.56 -2.47
N ALA A 579 22.21 -33.23 -2.35
CA ALA A 579 22.26 -34.68 -2.49
C ALA A 579 21.62 -35.40 -1.28
N GLU A 580 21.87 -34.92 -0.06
CA GLU A 580 21.26 -35.46 1.17
C GLU A 580 19.72 -35.30 1.17
N ILE A 581 19.24 -34.15 0.72
CA ILE A 581 17.80 -33.85 0.64
C ILE A 581 17.06 -34.73 -0.39
N ALA A 582 17.74 -35.19 -1.42
CA ALA A 582 17.08 -35.95 -2.50
C ALA A 582 16.34 -37.19 -1.99
N ASP A 583 16.95 -37.97 -1.08
CA ASP A 583 16.36 -39.15 -0.48
C ASP A 583 15.21 -38.80 0.48
N GLU A 584 15.39 -37.73 1.28
CA GLU A 584 14.36 -37.23 2.18
C GLU A 584 13.14 -36.69 1.38
N ALA A 585 13.37 -35.98 0.30
CA ALA A 585 12.31 -35.49 -0.58
C ALA A 585 11.49 -36.65 -1.18
N GLN A 586 12.13 -37.74 -1.54
CA GLN A 586 11.41 -38.90 -2.03
C GLN A 586 10.59 -39.58 -0.92
N ALA A 587 11.13 -39.72 0.29
CA ALA A 587 10.40 -40.20 1.44
C ALA A 587 9.16 -39.37 1.78
N VAL A 588 9.29 -38.04 1.66
CA VAL A 588 8.15 -37.11 1.87
C VAL A 588 7.08 -37.28 0.76
N ARG A 589 7.50 -37.46 -0.50
CA ARG A 589 6.55 -37.76 -1.60
C ARG A 589 5.80 -39.10 -1.36
N ASP A 590 6.49 -40.09 -0.90
CA ASP A 590 5.91 -41.43 -0.59
C ASP A 590 4.98 -41.38 0.62
N ALA A 591 5.23 -40.45 1.59
CA ALA A 591 4.35 -40.16 2.72
C ALA A 591 3.09 -39.38 2.33
N GLY A 592 2.97 -38.89 1.08
CA GLY A 592 1.83 -38.11 0.57
C GLY A 592 2.10 -36.62 0.36
N GLY A 593 3.35 -36.16 0.45
CA GLY A 593 3.73 -34.76 0.28
C GLY A 593 3.29 -33.84 1.42
N LEU A 594 3.29 -32.54 1.20
CA LEU A 594 2.92 -31.56 2.23
C LEU A 594 1.41 -31.57 2.49
N TYR A 595 1.02 -31.71 3.76
CA TYR A 595 -0.36 -31.59 4.22
C TYR A 595 -0.66 -30.18 4.71
N ILE A 596 -1.69 -29.54 4.15
CA ILE A 596 -2.16 -28.22 4.55
C ILE A 596 -3.37 -28.35 5.47
N ILE A 597 -3.32 -27.77 6.65
CA ILE A 597 -4.43 -27.64 7.58
C ILE A 597 -4.81 -26.16 7.67
N GLY A 598 -6.02 -25.80 7.24
CA GLY A 598 -6.61 -24.51 7.55
C GLY A 598 -7.41 -24.60 8.85
N THR A 599 -7.15 -23.74 9.82
CA THR A 599 -7.88 -23.74 11.10
C THR A 599 -9.20 -22.98 11.03
N GLU A 600 -9.35 -22.15 10.00
CA GLU A 600 -10.55 -21.34 9.73
C GLU A 600 -10.59 -20.99 8.25
N ARG A 601 -11.75 -20.56 7.77
CA ARG A 601 -11.87 -19.90 6.46
C ARG A 601 -11.57 -18.42 6.59
N HIS A 602 -10.78 -17.91 5.65
CA HIS A 602 -10.46 -16.49 5.55
C HIS A 602 -11.64 -15.68 5.01
N GLU A 603 -11.54 -14.38 5.08
CA GLU A 603 -12.54 -13.45 4.54
C GLU A 603 -12.73 -13.60 3.02
N SER A 604 -11.71 -14.05 2.30
CA SER A 604 -11.75 -14.29 0.85
C SER A 604 -11.35 -15.71 0.50
N ARG A 605 -12.10 -16.32 -0.43
CA ARG A 605 -11.79 -17.64 -1.02
C ARG A 605 -10.41 -17.68 -1.66
N ARG A 606 -9.97 -16.56 -2.16
CA ARG A 606 -8.65 -16.39 -2.78
C ARG A 606 -7.52 -16.71 -1.80
N ILE A 607 -7.61 -16.21 -0.56
CA ILE A 607 -6.63 -16.47 0.49
C ILE A 607 -6.61 -17.97 0.85
N ASP A 608 -7.77 -18.59 0.94
CA ASP A 608 -7.87 -20.05 1.14
C ASP A 608 -7.17 -20.84 0.03
N ASN A 609 -7.36 -20.42 -1.22
CA ASN A 609 -6.71 -21.05 -2.38
C ASN A 609 -5.19 -20.82 -2.39
N GLN A 610 -4.71 -19.67 -1.94
CA GLN A 610 -3.27 -19.43 -1.76
C GLN A 610 -2.67 -20.32 -0.68
N LEU A 611 -3.37 -20.54 0.44
CA LEU A 611 -2.94 -21.49 1.47
C LEU A 611 -2.87 -22.92 0.92
N ARG A 612 -3.91 -23.39 0.23
CA ARG A 612 -3.90 -24.70 -0.44
C ARG A 612 -2.78 -24.82 -1.47
N GLY A 613 -2.51 -23.73 -2.23
CA GLY A 613 -1.49 -23.69 -3.27
C GLY A 613 -0.04 -23.79 -2.78
N ARG A 614 0.18 -23.84 -1.46
CA ARG A 614 1.51 -24.12 -0.90
C ARG A 614 1.92 -25.59 -1.03
N SER A 615 0.97 -26.48 -1.28
CA SER A 615 1.16 -27.92 -1.51
C SER A 615 0.81 -28.31 -2.94
N GLY A 616 1.35 -29.43 -3.41
CA GLY A 616 1.06 -29.99 -4.74
C GLY A 616 1.65 -29.18 -5.89
N ARG A 617 2.88 -28.71 -5.77
CA ARG A 617 3.60 -27.91 -6.77
C ARG A 617 4.31 -28.79 -7.79
N GLN A 618 4.34 -28.36 -9.06
CA GLN A 618 5.03 -29.07 -10.16
C GLN A 618 4.73 -30.58 -10.23
N GLY A 619 3.49 -30.96 -9.90
CA GLY A 619 3.05 -32.35 -9.94
C GLY A 619 3.42 -33.19 -8.71
N ASP A 620 4.00 -32.60 -7.66
CA ASP A 620 4.23 -33.27 -6.38
C ASP A 620 2.88 -33.64 -5.71
N PRO A 621 2.81 -34.79 -4.97
CA PRO A 621 1.65 -35.08 -4.16
C PRO A 621 1.45 -34.07 -3.04
N GLY A 622 0.24 -34.03 -2.51
CA GLY A 622 -0.09 -33.18 -1.39
C GLY A 622 -1.55 -33.28 -1.01
N GLU A 623 -1.89 -32.79 0.15
CA GLU A 623 -3.27 -32.78 0.65
C GLU A 623 -3.61 -31.44 1.31
N SER A 624 -4.89 -31.07 1.28
CA SER A 624 -5.39 -29.93 2.03
C SER A 624 -6.72 -30.22 2.70
N ARG A 625 -6.95 -29.66 3.88
CA ARG A 625 -8.23 -29.70 4.58
C ARG A 625 -8.42 -28.51 5.51
N PHE A 626 -9.64 -27.98 5.56
CA PHE A 626 -10.03 -26.96 6.54
C PHE A 626 -10.84 -27.58 7.68
N TYR A 627 -10.51 -27.18 8.90
CA TYR A 627 -11.20 -27.51 10.13
C TYR A 627 -11.87 -26.25 10.65
N LEU A 628 -13.19 -26.25 10.74
CA LEU A 628 -14.00 -25.09 11.03
C LEU A 628 -14.78 -25.26 12.32
N SER A 629 -15.16 -24.16 12.94
CA SER A 629 -16.09 -24.14 14.08
C SER A 629 -17.24 -23.17 13.80
N LEU A 630 -18.41 -23.43 14.37
CA LEU A 630 -19.51 -22.47 14.34
C LEU A 630 -19.20 -21.22 15.18
N GLN A 631 -18.18 -21.27 16.04
CA GLN A 631 -17.70 -20.17 16.86
C GLN A 631 -16.67 -19.28 16.13
N ASP A 632 -16.16 -19.74 14.98
CA ASP A 632 -15.23 -18.96 14.18
C ASP A 632 -15.89 -17.65 13.72
N ASP A 633 -15.13 -16.55 13.67
CA ASP A 633 -15.66 -15.21 13.43
C ASP A 633 -16.46 -15.09 12.13
N LEU A 634 -16.01 -15.71 11.03
CA LEU A 634 -16.76 -15.72 9.79
C LEU A 634 -18.14 -16.35 9.96
N MET A 635 -18.23 -17.46 10.68
CA MET A 635 -19.48 -18.17 10.92
C MET A 635 -20.36 -17.41 11.91
N ARG A 636 -19.77 -16.87 12.98
CA ARG A 636 -20.45 -16.10 14.03
C ARG A 636 -21.10 -14.81 13.47
N LEU A 637 -20.38 -14.09 12.61
CA LEU A 637 -20.81 -12.78 12.10
C LEU A 637 -21.73 -12.86 10.87
N PHE A 638 -21.57 -13.88 10.04
CA PHE A 638 -22.21 -13.91 8.70
C PHE A 638 -23.10 -15.13 8.45
N SER A 639 -23.13 -16.13 9.34
CA SER A 639 -24.07 -17.24 9.18
C SER A 639 -25.47 -16.88 9.69
N SER A 640 -26.51 -17.51 9.13
CA SER A 640 -27.89 -17.26 9.55
C SER A 640 -28.20 -17.94 10.89
N ASP A 641 -29.06 -17.31 11.72
CA ASP A 641 -29.55 -17.84 12.99
C ASP A 641 -30.21 -19.23 12.87
N ARG A 642 -30.73 -19.52 11.67
CA ARG A 642 -31.32 -20.84 11.37
C ARG A 642 -30.31 -21.98 11.47
N ILE A 643 -29.05 -21.74 11.11
CA ILE A 643 -28.00 -22.76 11.17
C ILE A 643 -27.63 -23.00 12.64
N MET A 644 -27.48 -21.94 13.43
CA MET A 644 -27.22 -22.05 14.87
C MET A 644 -28.36 -22.77 15.59
N GLY A 645 -29.61 -22.39 15.32
CA GLY A 645 -30.78 -23.03 15.91
C GLY A 645 -30.97 -24.51 15.49
N LEU A 646 -30.65 -24.85 14.26
CA LEU A 646 -30.66 -26.24 13.79
C LEU A 646 -29.62 -27.09 14.52
N MET A 647 -28.43 -26.55 14.77
CA MET A 647 -27.35 -27.25 15.46
C MET A 647 -27.62 -27.49 16.94
N ASP A 648 -28.25 -26.50 17.60
CA ASP A 648 -28.69 -26.68 18.99
C ASP A 648 -29.80 -27.72 19.13
N ALA A 649 -30.68 -27.80 18.15
CA ALA A 649 -31.74 -28.81 18.10
C ALA A 649 -31.22 -30.25 17.88
N LEU A 650 -30.09 -30.41 17.18
CA LEU A 650 -29.48 -31.69 16.88
C LEU A 650 -28.72 -32.35 18.08
N ARG A 651 -28.53 -31.62 19.18
CA ARG A 651 -27.81 -32.09 20.41
C ARG A 651 -26.49 -32.83 20.11
N LEU A 652 -25.72 -32.34 19.14
CA LEU A 652 -24.46 -32.96 18.76
C LEU A 652 -23.40 -32.77 19.84
N ASP A 653 -22.59 -33.78 20.07
CA ASP A 653 -21.43 -33.73 20.95
C ASP A 653 -20.35 -32.82 20.34
N GLU A 654 -19.56 -32.15 21.19
CA GLU A 654 -18.49 -31.22 20.78
C GLU A 654 -17.43 -31.85 19.86
N ASN A 655 -17.20 -33.13 20.00
CA ASN A 655 -16.17 -33.85 19.24
C ASN A 655 -16.71 -34.51 17.95
N THR A 656 -18.02 -34.44 17.71
CA THR A 656 -18.63 -35.08 16.53
C THR A 656 -18.47 -34.17 15.32
N PRO A 657 -17.81 -34.62 14.24
CA PRO A 657 -17.74 -33.86 13.01
C PRO A 657 -19.12 -33.78 12.36
N ILE A 658 -19.47 -32.58 11.91
CA ILE A 658 -20.71 -32.30 11.21
C ILE A 658 -20.44 -32.41 9.72
N ASP A 659 -21.27 -33.15 8.98
CA ASP A 659 -21.09 -33.35 7.54
C ASP A 659 -21.17 -32.02 6.78
N ALA A 660 -20.11 -31.72 6.07
CA ALA A 660 -19.83 -30.41 5.51
C ALA A 660 -20.75 -29.99 4.35
N LYS A 661 -21.45 -30.92 3.68
CA LYS A 661 -22.25 -30.59 2.48
C LYS A 661 -23.34 -29.54 2.74
N ILE A 662 -24.00 -29.60 3.88
CA ILE A 662 -25.05 -28.64 4.26
C ILE A 662 -24.44 -27.31 4.66
N LEU A 663 -23.28 -27.33 5.31
CA LEU A 663 -22.61 -26.15 5.83
C LEU A 663 -21.69 -25.48 4.81
N SER A 664 -21.17 -26.23 3.81
CA SER A 664 -20.30 -25.67 2.77
C SER A 664 -20.95 -24.49 2.03
N ASN A 665 -22.22 -24.59 1.70
CA ASN A 665 -22.95 -23.49 1.08
C ASN A 665 -23.09 -22.26 2.02
N ALA A 666 -23.25 -22.51 3.32
CA ALA A 666 -23.36 -21.43 4.30
C ALA A 666 -22.02 -20.69 4.46
N VAL A 667 -20.91 -21.44 4.54
CA VAL A 667 -19.56 -20.88 4.58
C VAL A 667 -19.26 -20.08 3.32
N GLU A 668 -19.55 -20.63 2.15
CA GLU A 668 -19.34 -19.94 0.87
C GLU A 668 -20.20 -18.67 0.76
N ASN A 669 -21.45 -18.71 1.20
CA ASN A 669 -22.30 -17.52 1.22
C ASN A 669 -21.80 -16.47 2.23
N ALA A 670 -21.28 -16.89 3.38
CA ALA A 670 -20.65 -15.98 4.34
C ALA A 670 -19.43 -15.30 3.72
N GLN A 671 -18.52 -16.04 3.08
CA GLN A 671 -17.36 -15.47 2.38
C GLN A 671 -17.78 -14.49 1.28
N ARG A 672 -18.75 -14.87 0.42
CA ARG A 672 -19.28 -13.98 -0.62
C ARG A 672 -19.87 -12.68 -0.05
N SER A 673 -20.51 -12.75 1.11
CA SER A 673 -21.04 -11.55 1.78
C SER A 673 -19.94 -10.62 2.25
N VAL A 674 -18.85 -11.17 2.77
CA VAL A 674 -17.66 -10.39 3.18
C VAL A 674 -16.95 -9.83 1.96
N GLU A 675 -16.68 -10.65 0.93
CA GLU A 675 -16.09 -10.21 -0.34
C GLU A 675 -16.88 -9.04 -0.95
N SER A 676 -18.22 -9.16 -1.01
CA SER A 676 -19.09 -8.09 -1.53
C SER A 676 -19.08 -6.82 -0.68
N ARG A 677 -18.94 -6.94 0.65
CA ARG A 677 -18.80 -5.78 1.54
C ARG A 677 -17.46 -5.08 1.30
N ASN A 678 -16.38 -5.87 1.21
CA ASN A 678 -15.04 -5.34 0.99
C ASN A 678 -14.92 -4.67 -0.38
N LEU A 679 -15.50 -5.26 -1.42
CA LEU A 679 -15.60 -4.64 -2.76
C LEU A 679 -16.32 -3.29 -2.70
N ARG A 680 -17.47 -3.22 -2.01
CA ARG A 680 -18.20 -1.94 -1.85
C ARG A 680 -17.37 -0.90 -1.12
N ALA A 681 -16.65 -1.29 -0.06
CA ALA A 681 -15.78 -0.38 0.67
C ALA A 681 -14.66 0.18 -0.22
N ARG A 682 -13.96 -0.70 -0.99
CA ARG A 682 -12.92 -0.26 -1.95
C ARG A 682 -13.48 0.64 -3.04
N LYS A 683 -14.67 0.30 -3.56
CA LYS A 683 -15.34 1.11 -4.57
C LYS A 683 -15.70 2.48 -4.03
N SER A 684 -16.24 2.56 -2.81
CA SER A 684 -16.55 3.83 -2.17
C SER A 684 -15.29 4.68 -1.97
N VAL A 685 -14.18 4.09 -1.48
CA VAL A 685 -12.90 4.81 -1.35
C VAL A 685 -12.45 5.38 -2.70
N LEU A 686 -12.54 4.57 -3.76
CA LEU A 686 -12.18 5.01 -5.10
C LEU A 686 -13.10 6.13 -5.63
N GLU A 687 -14.40 6.03 -5.41
CA GLU A 687 -15.38 7.04 -5.87
C GLU A 687 -15.09 8.41 -5.25
N TYR A 688 -14.77 8.46 -3.97
CA TYR A 688 -14.35 9.70 -3.29
C TYR A 688 -12.96 10.17 -3.78
N ASP A 689 -11.97 9.27 -3.90
CA ASP A 689 -10.64 9.66 -4.35
C ASP A 689 -10.61 10.07 -5.84
N ASN A 690 -11.52 9.60 -6.67
CA ASN A 690 -11.62 10.06 -8.05
C ASN A 690 -11.91 11.56 -8.16
N VAL A 691 -12.68 12.12 -7.23
CA VAL A 691 -12.93 13.57 -7.16
C VAL A 691 -11.63 14.30 -6.85
N MET A 692 -10.93 13.84 -5.79
CA MET A 692 -9.62 14.37 -5.43
C MET A 692 -8.58 14.17 -6.55
N ASN A 693 -8.64 13.04 -7.26
CA ASN A 693 -7.69 12.74 -8.35
C ASN A 693 -7.81 13.73 -9.51
N THR A 694 -9.03 14.12 -9.88
CA THR A 694 -9.24 15.15 -10.90
C THR A 694 -8.60 16.48 -10.51
N GLN A 695 -8.75 16.89 -9.24
CA GLN A 695 -8.13 18.10 -8.71
C GLN A 695 -6.60 17.96 -8.66
N ARG A 696 -6.10 16.81 -8.20
CA ARG A 696 -4.67 16.47 -8.11
C ARG A 696 -3.98 16.55 -9.47
N GLU A 697 -4.58 15.98 -10.52
CA GLU A 697 -4.04 16.03 -11.87
C GLU A 697 -3.86 17.47 -12.37
N VAL A 698 -4.81 18.35 -12.11
CA VAL A 698 -4.72 19.77 -12.49
C VAL A 698 -3.57 20.45 -11.74
N ILE A 699 -3.53 20.31 -10.42
CA ILE A 699 -2.51 20.96 -9.57
C ILE A 699 -1.11 20.43 -9.88
N TYR A 700 -0.95 19.11 -10.00
CA TYR A 700 0.36 18.50 -10.28
C TYR A 700 0.86 18.82 -11.68
N ALA A 701 -0.02 18.91 -12.68
CA ALA A 701 0.35 19.35 -14.01
C ALA A 701 0.82 20.81 -14.05
N GLN A 702 0.14 21.72 -13.32
CA GLN A 702 0.59 23.10 -13.19
C GLN A 702 1.94 23.19 -12.47
N ARG A 703 2.08 22.42 -11.40
CA ARG A 703 3.32 22.37 -10.62
C ARG A 703 4.50 21.86 -11.44
N GLN A 704 4.26 20.86 -12.29
CA GLN A 704 5.28 20.31 -13.19
C GLN A 704 5.77 21.35 -14.20
N LYS A 705 4.89 22.16 -14.77
CA LYS A 705 5.27 23.26 -15.67
C LYS A 705 6.23 24.26 -14.99
N VAL A 706 5.94 24.61 -13.73
CA VAL A 706 6.82 25.48 -12.93
C VAL A 706 8.19 24.84 -12.71
N LEU A 707 8.25 23.55 -12.42
CA LEU A 707 9.50 22.80 -12.24
C LEU A 707 10.28 22.64 -13.54
N ASP A 708 9.60 22.47 -14.67
CA ASP A 708 10.23 22.36 -16.00
C ASP A 708 10.84 23.68 -16.48
N GLY A 709 10.55 24.78 -15.80
CA GLY A 709 11.16 26.06 -16.05
C GLY A 709 10.45 26.87 -17.12
N GLU A 710 9.15 26.62 -17.38
CA GLU A 710 8.34 27.49 -18.25
C GLU A 710 8.41 28.93 -17.80
N ASP A 711 8.31 29.86 -18.74
CA ASP A 711 8.23 31.28 -18.44
C ASP A 711 6.85 31.59 -17.83
N LEU A 712 6.84 31.97 -16.55
CA LEU A 712 5.61 32.22 -15.79
C LEU A 712 5.12 33.67 -15.93
N ARG A 713 5.86 34.55 -16.61
CA ARG A 713 5.51 35.98 -16.73
C ARG A 713 4.12 36.17 -17.29
N GLU A 714 3.83 35.52 -18.44
CA GLU A 714 2.50 35.61 -19.08
C GLU A 714 1.39 35.08 -18.18
N ASN A 715 1.66 33.95 -17.49
CA ASN A 715 0.69 33.36 -16.56
C ASN A 715 0.39 34.30 -15.38
N ILE A 716 1.42 34.95 -14.82
CA ILE A 716 1.24 35.88 -13.69
C ILE A 716 0.53 37.15 -14.14
N LEU A 717 0.82 37.66 -15.33
CA LEU A 717 0.12 38.83 -15.88
C LEU A 717 -1.36 38.49 -16.17
N SER A 718 -1.65 37.29 -16.68
CA SER A 718 -3.04 36.83 -16.86
C SER A 718 -3.77 36.65 -15.53
N MET A 719 -3.08 36.16 -14.48
CA MET A 719 -3.65 36.14 -13.13
C MET A 719 -3.92 37.54 -12.58
N LEU A 720 -3.01 38.49 -12.83
CA LEU A 720 -3.17 39.87 -12.43
C LEU A 720 -4.39 40.51 -13.09
N GLU A 721 -4.57 40.29 -14.38
CA GLU A 721 -5.75 40.76 -15.14
C GLU A 721 -7.04 40.21 -14.52
N GLN A 722 -7.14 38.92 -14.29
CA GLN A 722 -8.32 38.29 -13.69
C GLN A 722 -8.60 38.80 -12.27
N VAL A 723 -7.56 39.02 -11.46
CA VAL A 723 -7.71 39.52 -10.09
C VAL A 723 -8.19 40.98 -10.12
N ILE A 724 -7.67 41.83 -11.02
CA ILE A 724 -8.09 43.21 -11.15
C ILE A 724 -9.52 43.30 -11.66
N GLU A 725 -9.87 42.54 -12.71
CA GLU A 725 -11.22 42.46 -13.25
C GLU A 725 -12.25 42.03 -12.19
N GLY A 726 -11.91 40.98 -11.43
CA GLY A 726 -12.75 40.53 -10.32
C GLY A 726 -12.92 41.57 -9.22
N THR A 727 -11.80 42.24 -8.85
CA THR A 727 -11.83 43.32 -7.81
C THR A 727 -12.64 44.51 -8.26
N VAL A 728 -12.50 44.95 -9.50
CA VAL A 728 -13.27 46.04 -10.08
C VAL A 728 -14.76 45.67 -10.14
N THR A 729 -15.10 44.49 -10.63
CA THR A 729 -16.47 44.00 -10.71
C THR A 729 -17.12 43.93 -9.35
N GLU A 730 -16.42 43.42 -8.32
CA GLU A 730 -16.92 43.36 -6.96
C GLU A 730 -17.19 44.76 -6.38
N CYS A 731 -16.26 45.70 -6.58
CA CYS A 731 -16.43 47.09 -6.09
C CYS A 731 -17.58 47.83 -6.80
N LEU A 732 -17.86 47.52 -8.06
CA LEU A 732 -18.92 48.16 -8.86
C LEU A 732 -20.23 47.37 -8.89
N ALA A 733 -20.36 46.26 -8.15
CA ALA A 733 -21.54 45.40 -8.16
C ALA A 733 -22.83 46.15 -7.78
N GLU A 734 -22.77 47.05 -6.81
CA GLU A 734 -23.93 47.81 -6.32
C GLU A 734 -24.29 49.02 -7.20
N THR A 735 -23.34 49.51 -8.03
CA THR A 735 -23.53 50.68 -8.87
C THR A 735 -23.91 50.40 -10.32
N GLY A 736 -24.16 49.09 -10.63
CA GLY A 736 -24.51 48.67 -11.98
C GLY A 736 -23.37 48.76 -13.01
N GLY A 737 -22.12 48.68 -12.55
CA GLY A 737 -20.92 48.68 -13.40
C GLY A 737 -20.35 50.02 -13.81
N VAL A 738 -20.78 51.10 -13.17
CA VAL A 738 -20.24 52.45 -13.36
C VAL A 738 -19.71 52.99 -12.02
N ALA A 739 -18.51 53.55 -12.01
CA ALA A 739 -17.87 54.03 -10.79
C ALA A 739 -18.56 55.28 -10.23
N ASP A 740 -18.92 55.23 -8.97
CA ASP A 740 -19.24 56.40 -8.16
C ASP A 740 -18.17 56.67 -7.12
N ALA A 741 -18.33 57.74 -6.36
CA ALA A 741 -17.32 58.16 -5.37
C ALA A 741 -17.06 57.11 -4.26
N ASP A 742 -18.04 56.27 -3.92
CA ASP A 742 -17.90 55.28 -2.86
C ASP A 742 -17.26 53.99 -3.37
N SER A 743 -17.73 53.50 -4.52
CA SER A 743 -17.15 52.31 -5.18
C SER A 743 -15.70 52.57 -5.62
N PHE A 744 -15.41 53.79 -6.13
CA PHE A 744 -14.03 54.19 -6.46
C PHE A 744 -13.12 54.25 -5.20
N ARG A 745 -13.62 54.76 -4.08
CA ARG A 745 -12.88 54.70 -2.81
C ARG A 745 -12.63 53.30 -2.31
N ALA A 746 -13.63 52.41 -2.46
CA ALA A 746 -13.47 51.00 -2.15
C ALA A 746 -12.37 50.34 -3.02
N LEU A 747 -12.38 50.57 -4.33
CA LEU A 747 -11.36 50.10 -5.26
C LEU A 747 -9.95 50.64 -4.88
N LEU A 748 -9.82 51.92 -4.60
CA LEU A 748 -8.57 52.50 -4.17
C LEU A 748 -8.07 51.87 -2.87
N SER A 749 -8.97 51.57 -1.92
CA SER A 749 -8.55 50.94 -0.65
C SER A 749 -7.98 49.54 -0.84
N LYS A 750 -8.47 48.77 -1.85
CA LYS A 750 -8.01 47.41 -2.19
C LYS A 750 -6.73 47.41 -3.04
N CYS A 751 -6.64 48.32 -4.01
CA CYS A 751 -5.57 48.28 -5.03
C CYS A 751 -4.41 49.23 -4.78
N GLN A 752 -4.65 50.42 -4.18
CA GLN A 752 -3.64 51.47 -3.98
C GLN A 752 -2.62 51.06 -2.92
N GLY A 753 -1.34 51.17 -3.22
CA GLY A 753 -0.25 50.78 -2.33
C GLY A 753 0.08 49.27 -2.38
N LEU A 754 -0.75 48.45 -3.07
CA LEU A 754 -0.45 47.08 -3.40
C LEU A 754 -0.01 46.97 -4.86
N TYR A 755 -0.89 47.29 -5.81
CA TYR A 755 -0.65 47.16 -7.24
C TYR A 755 -0.04 48.41 -7.88
N PHE A 756 -0.31 49.61 -7.34
CA PHE A 756 0.25 50.85 -7.85
C PHE A 756 0.45 51.89 -6.73
N PRO A 757 1.33 52.92 -6.92
CA PRO A 757 1.61 53.92 -5.92
C PRO A 757 0.39 54.81 -5.56
N ARG A 758 0.42 55.43 -4.37
CA ARG A 758 -0.65 56.32 -3.96
C ARG A 758 -0.72 57.55 -4.87
N GLY A 759 -1.91 57.89 -5.33
CA GLY A 759 -2.17 59.02 -6.20
C GLY A 759 -1.89 58.80 -7.70
N ALA A 760 -1.53 57.55 -8.12
CA ALA A 760 -1.35 57.23 -9.54
C ALA A 760 -2.68 57.16 -10.32
N LEU A 761 -3.78 56.85 -9.64
CA LEU A 761 -5.12 56.82 -10.20
C LEU A 761 -5.98 57.95 -9.58
N SER A 762 -6.50 58.86 -10.42
CA SER A 762 -7.34 59.97 -10.00
C SER A 762 -8.41 60.25 -11.05
N ASP A 763 -9.55 60.81 -10.62
CA ASP A 763 -10.67 61.27 -11.44
C ASP A 763 -11.27 60.17 -12.38
N CYS A 764 -11.65 59.07 -11.82
CA CYS A 764 -12.27 57.95 -12.51
C CYS A 764 -13.77 57.79 -12.15
N GLU A 765 -14.40 58.83 -11.56
CA GLU A 765 -15.84 58.83 -11.34
C GLU A 765 -16.59 58.88 -12.69
N GLY A 766 -17.51 57.91 -12.91
CA GLY A 766 -18.26 57.76 -14.16
C GLY A 766 -17.64 56.79 -15.17
N ASP A 767 -16.42 56.24 -14.92
CA ASP A 767 -15.82 55.23 -15.76
C ASP A 767 -16.59 53.86 -15.62
N THR A 768 -16.62 53.15 -16.72
CA THR A 768 -17.16 51.79 -16.74
C THR A 768 -16.19 50.78 -16.09
N ALA A 769 -16.69 49.61 -15.74
CA ALA A 769 -15.88 48.52 -15.23
C ALA A 769 -14.71 48.17 -16.16
N GLU A 770 -14.94 48.13 -17.46
CA GLU A 770 -13.90 47.86 -18.47
C GLU A 770 -12.81 48.93 -18.48
N GLU A 771 -13.21 50.22 -18.55
CA GLU A 771 -12.25 51.37 -18.54
C GLU A 771 -11.40 51.41 -17.25
N LEU A 772 -12.01 51.13 -16.11
CA LEU A 772 -11.30 51.04 -14.84
C LEU A 772 -10.34 49.84 -14.78
N THR A 773 -10.78 48.71 -15.29
CA THR A 773 -9.94 47.53 -15.37
C THR A 773 -8.70 47.78 -16.22
N GLU A 774 -8.85 48.36 -17.40
CA GLU A 774 -7.73 48.74 -18.28
C GLU A 774 -6.76 49.71 -17.59
N LYS A 775 -7.27 50.74 -16.93
CA LYS A 775 -6.44 51.76 -16.23
C LYS A 775 -5.66 51.17 -15.06
N VAL A 776 -6.34 50.36 -14.24
CA VAL A 776 -5.71 49.72 -13.07
C VAL A 776 -4.70 48.66 -13.53
N LEU A 777 -5.03 47.86 -14.57
CA LEU A 777 -4.13 46.86 -15.12
C LEU A 777 -2.87 47.48 -15.73
N ALA A 778 -2.99 48.60 -16.46
CA ALA A 778 -1.85 49.31 -17.01
C ALA A 778 -0.88 49.78 -15.90
N LEU A 779 -1.39 50.38 -14.84
CA LEU A 779 -0.59 50.82 -13.69
C LEU A 779 0.06 49.68 -12.91
N ALA A 780 -0.68 48.58 -12.75
CA ALA A 780 -0.17 47.38 -12.10
C ALA A 780 0.94 46.72 -12.94
N THR A 781 0.75 46.63 -14.26
CA THR A 781 1.78 46.12 -15.18
C THR A 781 3.02 46.97 -15.19
N GLU A 782 2.90 48.30 -15.22
CA GLU A 782 4.03 49.21 -15.09
C GLU A 782 4.80 48.99 -13.76
N THR A 783 4.07 48.80 -12.65
CA THR A 783 4.67 48.50 -11.34
C THR A 783 5.42 47.19 -11.35
N TYR A 784 4.86 46.16 -11.98
CA TYR A 784 5.50 44.86 -12.12
C TYR A 784 6.77 44.92 -12.99
N GLU A 785 6.73 45.64 -14.13
CA GLU A 785 7.89 45.82 -15.01
C GLU A 785 8.99 46.69 -14.33
N ALA A 786 8.61 47.72 -13.59
CA ALA A 786 9.54 48.50 -12.79
C ALA A 786 10.25 47.63 -11.71
N LYS A 787 9.51 46.72 -11.10
CA LYS A 787 10.10 45.76 -10.17
C LYS A 787 11.06 44.79 -10.86
N GLU A 788 10.68 44.24 -12.00
CA GLU A 788 11.54 43.34 -12.81
C GLU A 788 12.84 44.04 -13.20
N ALA A 789 12.74 45.28 -13.68
CA ALA A 789 13.92 46.12 -14.00
C ALA A 789 14.84 46.37 -12.79
N SER A 790 14.28 46.46 -11.58
CA SER A 790 15.03 46.72 -10.35
C SER A 790 15.83 45.54 -9.84
N ILE A 791 15.39 44.30 -10.11
CA ILE A 791 15.96 43.08 -9.54
C ILE A 791 16.57 42.12 -10.58
N THR A 792 16.51 42.42 -11.83
CA THR A 792 16.90 41.63 -13.02
C THR A 792 15.88 40.54 -13.41
N PRO A 793 15.73 40.27 -14.71
CA PRO A 793 14.75 39.26 -15.19
C PRO A 793 14.99 37.85 -14.64
N ASP A 794 16.24 37.40 -14.53
CA ASP A 794 16.54 36.05 -14.05
C ASP A 794 16.09 35.82 -12.60
N ILE A 795 16.35 36.85 -11.74
CA ILE A 795 15.91 36.77 -10.33
C ILE A 795 14.39 36.89 -10.25
N MET A 796 13.76 37.68 -11.14
CA MET A 796 12.30 37.77 -11.19
C MET A 796 11.65 36.45 -11.55
N ARG A 797 12.17 35.76 -12.56
CA ARG A 797 11.69 34.39 -12.95
C ARG A 797 11.81 33.42 -11.79
N GLU A 798 12.91 33.46 -11.04
CA GLU A 798 13.04 32.56 -9.88
C GLU A 798 12.10 32.96 -8.72
N LEU A 799 11.88 34.28 -8.50
CA LEU A 799 10.90 34.76 -7.53
C LEU A 799 9.48 34.29 -7.86
N GLU A 800 9.09 34.38 -9.13
CA GLU A 800 7.79 33.89 -9.62
C GLU A 800 7.60 32.38 -9.31
N ARG A 801 8.63 31.57 -9.60
CA ARG A 801 8.60 30.13 -9.29
C ARG A 801 8.49 29.86 -7.79
N VAL A 802 9.26 30.55 -6.97
CA VAL A 802 9.21 30.44 -5.51
C VAL A 802 7.84 30.77 -4.97
N VAL A 803 7.28 31.90 -5.41
CA VAL A 803 5.97 32.35 -4.94
C VAL A 803 4.88 31.40 -5.39
N MET A 804 4.87 31.00 -6.68
CA MET A 804 3.87 30.10 -7.24
C MET A 804 3.88 28.74 -6.53
N LEU A 805 5.06 28.10 -6.41
CA LEU A 805 5.17 26.79 -5.75
C LEU A 805 4.69 26.87 -4.30
N ARG A 806 5.09 27.90 -3.57
CA ARG A 806 4.73 28.06 -2.17
C ARG A 806 3.23 28.25 -1.97
N VAL A 807 2.62 29.12 -2.78
CA VAL A 807 1.18 29.38 -2.70
C VAL A 807 0.38 28.15 -3.08
N VAL A 808 0.74 27.53 -4.19
CA VAL A 808 0.04 26.30 -4.65
C VAL A 808 0.14 25.18 -3.59
N ASP A 809 1.33 24.95 -3.01
CA ASP A 809 1.51 23.90 -2.01
C ASP A 809 0.73 24.20 -0.73
N GLU A 810 0.71 25.44 -0.27
CA GLU A 810 0.01 25.89 0.93
C GLU A 810 -1.51 25.68 0.80
N TYR A 811 -2.12 26.20 -0.26
CA TYR A 811 -3.56 26.06 -0.51
C TYR A 811 -3.98 24.64 -0.89
N TRP A 812 -3.13 23.90 -1.59
CA TRP A 812 -3.42 22.51 -1.92
C TRP A 812 -3.46 21.62 -0.67
N MET A 813 -2.51 21.77 0.25
CA MET A 813 -2.53 21.03 1.52
C MET A 813 -3.77 21.37 2.37
N ASP A 814 -4.16 22.65 2.41
CA ASP A 814 -5.38 23.06 3.12
C ASP A 814 -6.65 22.50 2.46
N ASN A 815 -6.68 22.43 1.13
CA ASN A 815 -7.79 21.82 0.41
C ASN A 815 -7.90 20.31 0.65
N ILE A 816 -6.77 19.60 0.75
CA ILE A 816 -6.78 18.16 1.07
C ILE A 816 -7.46 17.94 2.43
N ASP A 817 -7.09 18.72 3.45
CA ASP A 817 -7.67 18.61 4.78
C ASP A 817 -9.18 18.99 4.77
N ALA A 818 -9.53 20.08 4.09
CA ALA A 818 -10.94 20.51 3.96
C ALA A 818 -11.82 19.48 3.21
N MET A 819 -11.26 18.80 2.21
CA MET A 819 -11.96 17.72 1.50
C MET A 819 -12.10 16.46 2.36
N ASP A 820 -11.13 16.16 3.22
CA ASP A 820 -11.24 15.07 4.20
C ASP A 820 -12.34 15.37 5.24
N ASP A 821 -12.43 16.60 5.73
CA ASP A 821 -13.49 17.05 6.63
C ASP A 821 -14.88 16.98 5.96
N LEU A 822 -14.98 17.43 4.72
CA LEU A 822 -16.21 17.31 3.93
C LEU A 822 -16.65 15.85 3.81
N LYS A 823 -15.73 14.94 3.53
CA LYS A 823 -15.99 13.50 3.40
C LYS A 823 -16.57 12.89 4.68
N GLN A 824 -16.11 13.32 5.86
CA GLN A 824 -16.63 12.84 7.15
C GLN A 824 -18.09 13.25 7.36
N GLY A 825 -18.47 14.48 6.95
CA GLY A 825 -19.81 15.03 7.14
C GLY A 825 -20.81 14.67 6.04
N ILE A 826 -20.35 14.39 4.83
CA ILE A 826 -21.20 14.29 3.63
C ILE A 826 -22.22 13.15 3.70
N GLY A 827 -21.93 12.09 4.47
CA GLY A 827 -22.83 10.95 4.66
C GLY A 827 -24.20 11.34 5.22
N LEU A 828 -24.29 12.47 5.94
CA LEU A 828 -25.56 13.00 6.47
C LEU A 828 -26.50 13.47 5.37
N ARG A 829 -26.01 13.80 4.18
CA ARG A 829 -26.82 14.18 3.01
C ARG A 829 -27.76 13.06 2.55
N ALA A 830 -27.41 11.80 2.84
CA ALA A 830 -28.26 10.65 2.54
C ALA A 830 -29.63 10.71 3.24
N TYR A 831 -29.73 11.33 4.42
CA TYR A 831 -31.03 11.54 5.11
C TYR A 831 -31.95 12.50 4.33
N GLY A 832 -31.35 13.44 3.56
CA GLY A 832 -32.06 14.32 2.63
C GLY A 832 -32.35 13.71 1.27
N GLN A 833 -32.14 12.40 1.07
CA GLN A 833 -32.28 11.67 -0.21
C GLN A 833 -31.30 12.14 -1.31
N HIS A 834 -30.23 12.82 -0.95
CA HIS A 834 -29.12 13.13 -1.86
C HIS A 834 -28.10 12.02 -1.83
N ASP A 835 -27.56 11.67 -3.01
CA ASP A 835 -26.43 10.76 -3.10
C ASP A 835 -25.18 11.43 -2.52
N PRO A 836 -24.57 10.87 -1.46
CA PRO A 836 -23.40 11.49 -0.83
C PRO A 836 -22.20 11.69 -1.77
N VAL A 837 -21.99 10.81 -2.75
CA VAL A 837 -20.88 10.94 -3.71
C VAL A 837 -21.12 12.10 -4.67
N ILE A 838 -22.38 12.29 -5.12
CA ILE A 838 -22.74 13.41 -5.98
C ILE A 838 -22.59 14.73 -5.21
N ALA A 839 -23.13 14.80 -3.98
CA ALA A 839 -22.98 15.98 -3.14
C ALA A 839 -21.51 16.31 -2.87
N TYR A 840 -20.68 15.29 -2.58
CA TYR A 840 -19.24 15.46 -2.40
C TYR A 840 -18.55 16.02 -3.63
N LYS A 841 -18.96 15.57 -4.82
CA LYS A 841 -18.43 16.06 -6.10
C LYS A 841 -18.78 17.53 -6.35
N GLU A 842 -20.03 17.91 -6.06
CA GLU A 842 -20.53 19.28 -6.28
C GLU A 842 -19.91 20.27 -5.29
N GLU A 843 -19.96 19.95 -3.98
CA GLU A 843 -19.36 20.78 -2.93
C GLU A 843 -17.83 20.86 -3.09
N GLY A 844 -17.16 19.72 -3.38
CA GLY A 844 -15.72 19.68 -3.64
C GLY A 844 -15.28 20.44 -4.88
N TYR A 845 -16.12 20.52 -5.92
CA TYR A 845 -15.84 21.37 -7.08
C TYR A 845 -15.87 22.85 -6.70
N GLN A 846 -16.87 23.28 -5.93
CA GLN A 846 -16.97 24.66 -5.44
C GLN A 846 -15.76 25.04 -4.57
N MET A 847 -15.34 24.14 -3.67
CA MET A 847 -14.16 24.34 -2.84
C MET A 847 -12.89 24.47 -3.69
N PHE A 848 -12.76 23.65 -4.72
CA PHE A 848 -11.61 23.70 -5.64
C PHE A 848 -11.58 25.00 -6.45
N GLU A 849 -12.71 25.48 -6.97
CA GLU A 849 -12.78 26.78 -7.65
C GLU A 849 -12.41 27.93 -6.73
N ALA A 850 -12.92 27.91 -5.49
CA ALA A 850 -12.55 28.91 -4.49
C ALA A 850 -11.06 28.89 -4.18
N MET A 851 -10.46 27.68 -4.03
CA MET A 851 -9.02 27.52 -3.83
C MET A 851 -8.22 28.07 -5.03
N VAL A 852 -8.61 27.75 -6.26
CA VAL A 852 -7.91 28.25 -7.46
C VAL A 852 -7.98 29.77 -7.55
N SER A 853 -9.12 30.40 -7.21
CA SER A 853 -9.24 31.85 -7.09
C SER A 853 -8.31 32.41 -6.02
N ALA A 854 -8.29 31.82 -4.85
CA ALA A 854 -7.42 32.23 -3.74
C ALA A 854 -5.92 32.10 -4.09
N ILE A 855 -5.54 31.04 -4.82
CA ILE A 855 -4.16 30.86 -5.34
C ILE A 855 -3.78 32.04 -6.26
N ARG A 856 -4.67 32.44 -7.18
CA ARG A 856 -4.41 33.57 -8.08
C ARG A 856 -4.21 34.86 -7.30
N GLU A 857 -5.14 35.21 -6.44
CA GLU A 857 -5.10 36.42 -5.61
C GLU A 857 -3.84 36.46 -4.74
N GLU A 858 -3.54 35.38 -4.05
CA GLU A 858 -2.40 35.33 -3.14
C GLU A 858 -1.06 35.30 -3.91
N THR A 859 -1.00 34.66 -5.06
CA THR A 859 0.19 34.69 -5.92
C THR A 859 0.49 36.11 -6.39
N VAL A 860 -0.49 36.78 -6.93
CA VAL A 860 -0.38 38.17 -7.37
C VAL A 860 -0.02 39.06 -6.19
N ARG A 861 -0.72 38.95 -5.06
CA ARG A 861 -0.45 39.73 -3.84
C ARG A 861 0.98 39.54 -3.36
N ARG A 862 1.46 38.30 -3.26
CA ARG A 862 2.85 38.03 -2.80
C ARG A 862 3.88 38.50 -3.81
N MET A 863 3.59 38.45 -5.10
CA MET A 863 4.49 39.01 -6.14
C MET A 863 4.70 40.51 -5.98
N PHE A 864 3.67 41.27 -5.65
CA PHE A 864 3.80 42.70 -5.45
C PHE A 864 4.43 43.04 -4.10
N LEU A 865 4.11 42.34 -3.04
CA LEU A 865 4.63 42.61 -1.68
C LEU A 865 6.07 42.12 -1.46
N ALA A 866 6.55 41.15 -2.21
CA ALA A 866 7.88 40.58 -2.03
C ALA A 866 8.98 41.64 -2.21
N GLN A 867 9.80 41.85 -1.19
CA GLN A 867 10.97 42.70 -1.22
C GLN A 867 12.23 41.87 -1.04
N LEU A 868 13.14 41.97 -2.00
CA LEU A 868 14.43 41.30 -1.93
C LEU A 868 15.43 42.17 -1.18
N ARG A 869 16.12 41.57 -0.20
CA ARG A 869 17.24 42.23 0.45
C ARG A 869 18.49 42.07 -0.43
N PRO A 870 19.37 43.09 -0.57
CA PRO A 870 20.49 43.07 -1.52
C PRO A 870 21.52 41.93 -1.37
N THR A 871 21.45 41.17 -0.27
CA THR A 871 22.39 40.10 0.07
C THR A 871 21.73 38.72 0.15
N GLN A 872 20.45 38.60 -0.20
CA GLN A 872 19.70 37.33 -0.04
C GLN A 872 19.52 36.64 -1.40
N GLU A 873 20.07 35.43 -1.53
CA GLU A 873 19.71 34.51 -2.63
C GLU A 873 18.25 34.10 -2.49
N VAL A 874 17.51 34.14 -3.58
CA VAL A 874 16.14 33.58 -3.63
C VAL A 874 16.25 32.06 -3.58
N LYS A 875 15.77 31.47 -2.49
CA LYS A 875 15.76 30.00 -2.29
C LYS A 875 14.35 29.52 -2.12
N ARG A 876 14.08 28.38 -2.74
CA ARG A 876 12.82 27.68 -2.56
C ARG A 876 12.85 26.96 -1.22
N GLU A 877 11.75 27.02 -0.47
CA GLU A 877 11.60 26.31 0.80
C GLU A 877 10.29 25.53 0.78
N LYS A 878 10.32 24.28 1.27
CA LYS A 878 9.11 23.46 1.41
C LYS A 878 8.21 24.06 2.49
N VAL A 879 6.91 24.15 2.19
CA VAL A 879 5.88 24.66 3.12
C VAL A 879 5.80 23.79 4.36
N ALA A 880 5.87 22.48 4.19
CA ALA A 880 5.86 21.51 5.27
C ALA A 880 6.93 20.42 5.07
N LYS A 881 7.35 19.81 6.17
CA LYS A 881 8.29 18.68 6.16
C LYS A 881 7.55 17.40 6.46
N GLU A 882 7.88 16.37 5.70
CA GLU A 882 7.41 15.01 5.96
C GLU A 882 7.85 14.56 7.35
N THR A 883 6.90 14.06 8.14
CA THR A 883 7.15 13.52 9.49
C THR A 883 6.80 12.05 9.60
N ALA A 884 5.87 11.57 8.78
CA ALA A 884 5.46 10.17 8.73
C ALA A 884 4.84 9.81 7.37
N THR A 885 4.93 8.54 7.03
CA THR A 885 4.17 7.91 5.94
C THR A 885 3.31 6.80 6.53
N ASN A 886 2.22 6.45 5.87
CA ASN A 886 1.42 5.29 6.25
C ASN A 886 1.92 3.98 5.62
N GLY A 887 3.13 3.97 5.06
CA GLY A 887 3.84 2.82 4.52
C GLY A 887 5.07 2.43 5.34
N ASP A 888 5.79 1.38 4.93
CA ASP A 888 7.02 0.88 5.58
C ASP A 888 8.22 1.85 5.51
N GLY A 889 8.04 3.03 4.92
CA GLY A 889 9.05 4.06 4.85
C GLY A 889 9.45 4.54 6.24
N THR A 890 10.42 3.89 6.84
CA THR A 890 11.10 4.43 8.02
C THR A 890 11.82 5.70 7.59
N VAL A 891 11.24 6.85 7.89
CA VAL A 891 12.05 8.04 8.05
C VAL A 891 13.03 7.70 9.17
N ARG A 892 14.24 7.29 8.82
CA ARG A 892 15.32 7.19 9.81
C ARG A 892 15.37 8.57 10.47
N LYS A 893 14.89 8.65 11.72
CA LYS A 893 15.26 9.76 12.59
C LYS A 893 16.78 9.78 12.50
N GLN A 894 17.34 10.72 11.74
CA GLN A 894 18.77 10.98 11.87
C GLN A 894 18.99 11.09 13.38
N PRO A 895 19.90 10.33 13.96
CA PRO A 895 20.20 10.51 15.36
C PRO A 895 20.51 12.00 15.48
N VAL A 896 19.64 12.72 16.18
CA VAL A 896 19.92 14.10 16.58
C VAL A 896 21.27 13.95 17.26
N ARG A 897 22.35 14.29 16.57
CA ARG A 897 23.62 14.52 17.23
C ARG A 897 23.28 15.60 18.24
N LYS A 898 22.90 15.15 19.45
CA LYS A 898 22.98 16.00 20.60
C LYS A 898 24.39 16.52 20.51
N SER A 899 24.54 17.81 20.22
CA SER A 899 25.82 18.49 20.36
C SER A 899 26.35 17.95 21.69
N ALA A 900 27.53 17.37 21.65
CA ALA A 900 28.17 16.88 22.85
C ALA A 900 28.57 18.07 23.73
N THR A 901 27.60 18.69 24.34
CA THR A 901 27.80 19.29 25.65
C THR A 901 27.93 18.08 26.56
N ALA A 902 29.15 17.62 26.71
CA ALA A 902 29.53 16.62 27.65
C ALA A 902 28.84 17.00 28.98
N LYS A 903 27.93 16.15 29.47
CA LYS A 903 27.38 16.30 30.82
C LYS A 903 28.56 16.20 31.76
N ILE A 904 29.03 17.38 32.22
CA ILE A 904 30.12 17.48 33.18
C ILE A 904 29.65 16.77 34.43
N GLY A 905 30.35 15.70 34.79
CA GLY A 905 30.04 14.96 35.99
C GLY A 905 30.30 15.82 37.26
N PRO A 906 29.58 15.60 38.35
CA PRO A 906 29.77 16.39 39.60
C PRO A 906 31.22 16.43 40.12
N ASN A 907 32.01 15.45 39.76
CA ASN A 907 33.40 15.28 40.21
C ASN A 907 34.45 15.72 39.17
N ASP A 908 34.03 16.10 37.97
CA ASP A 908 34.93 16.56 36.91
C ASP A 908 35.48 17.97 37.21
N PRO A 909 36.63 18.38 36.62
CA PRO A 909 37.13 19.72 36.71
C PRO A 909 36.12 20.74 36.20
N CYS A 910 35.94 21.84 36.95
CA CYS A 910 34.96 22.85 36.55
C CYS A 910 35.38 23.58 35.28
N PRO A 911 34.51 23.76 34.28
CA PRO A 911 34.81 24.39 32.99
C PRO A 911 35.16 25.88 33.13
N CYS A 912 34.93 26.51 34.29
CA CYS A 912 35.32 27.87 34.52
C CYS A 912 36.82 28.06 34.75
N GLY A 913 37.65 27.01 34.66
CA GLY A 913 39.10 27.08 34.84
C GLY A 913 39.59 27.23 36.29
N SER A 914 38.74 27.14 37.30
CA SER A 914 39.09 27.35 38.71
C SER A 914 39.87 26.21 39.34
N GLY A 915 40.11 25.10 38.66
CA GLY A 915 40.79 23.89 39.18
C GLY A 915 39.97 23.12 40.22
N LYS A 916 38.76 23.56 40.58
CA LYS A 916 37.87 22.91 41.54
C LYS A 916 36.93 21.94 40.84
N LYS A 917 36.47 20.87 41.57
CA LYS A 917 35.46 19.96 41.06
C LYS A 917 34.16 20.72 40.80
N TYR A 918 33.44 20.41 39.69
CA TYR A 918 32.21 21.07 39.21
C TYR A 918 31.18 21.25 40.35
N LYS A 919 30.91 20.22 41.16
CA LYS A 919 30.01 20.28 42.33
C LYS A 919 30.40 21.30 43.38
N LYS A 920 31.64 21.68 43.46
CA LYS A 920 32.19 22.68 44.44
C LYS A 920 32.43 24.04 43.84
N CYS A 921 31.99 24.27 42.60
CA CYS A 921 32.21 25.54 41.90
C CYS A 921 30.89 26.00 41.20
N CYS A 922 30.70 25.76 39.92
CA CYS A 922 29.59 26.31 39.15
C CYS A 922 28.27 25.49 39.20
N MET A 923 28.29 24.26 39.64
CA MET A 923 27.08 23.40 39.64
C MET A 923 25.87 23.98 40.40
N GLN A 924 26.07 24.81 41.43
CA GLN A 924 24.97 25.47 42.15
C GLN A 924 24.42 26.68 41.39
N LYS A 925 25.26 27.39 40.62
CA LYS A 925 24.83 28.48 39.76
C LYS A 925 24.05 27.97 38.56
N ASP A 926 24.57 26.95 37.89
CA ASP A 926 23.94 26.35 36.71
C ASP A 926 22.60 25.63 37.05
N LYS A 927 22.39 25.21 38.32
CA LYS A 927 21.08 24.75 38.81
C LYS A 927 20.10 25.90 39.08
N ALA A 928 20.56 27.06 39.48
CA ALA A 928 19.72 28.23 39.71
C ALA A 928 19.28 28.89 38.40
N ASP A 929 20.11 28.82 37.34
CA ASP A 929 19.80 29.36 36.01
C ASP A 929 18.93 28.41 35.17
N SER A 930 18.69 27.18 35.62
CA SER A 930 17.85 26.19 34.97
C SER A 930 16.47 25.93 35.64
N MET A 931 16.12 26.74 36.66
CA MET A 931 14.79 26.86 37.27
C MET A 931 14.14 28.18 36.83
#